data_82ccfd31cef28880b0b3f02ff3556e6e
#
_entry.id   82ccfd31cef28880b0b3f02ff3556e6e
#
_cell.length_a   1.000
_cell.length_b   1.000
_cell.length_c   1.000
_cell.angle_alpha   90.00
_cell.angle_beta   90.00
_cell.angle_gamma   90.00
#
_symmetry.space_group_name_H-M   'P 1'
#
loop_
_entity.id
_entity.type
_entity.pdbx_description
1 polymer ?
#
loop_
_entity_poly.entity_id
_entity_poly.type
_entity_poly.pdbx_seq_one_letter_code
_entity_poly.pdbx_strand_id
1 'polypeptide(L)'
;GTIDSLFARIARAFPLESGLAEDFNMAGESEIQAARERTLATVFASESSTSLEDFIDLVQRLHRNQGERDVFGSLLSETRDLHGKFLATPDDSIWGDAAAIWGKGGCAILNAGAVAPVAAELWEAIQEGHPHLNEEASTAWQLGLALAAQLTPPSPYSEDLKKFIAKLSNEKQTPDGLLYIPTRNAHAGRVFLTPTIRALRDELRNSLLKPEFESALRRSQSLHEFMQKFEQAYSSLVRSAGLVTFADITDSLARKAGDLTWLASAAYRIDQKFEHWLLDEFQDTSRPQWKILKTFIDEVLMDPAQDRSFFYVGDTKQAIYSWRGGDPDLFFEIFDDFNKHAATIEDASPLDESWRSCQPILEFVNQAFADLEPLCGSLGIPESTVEKWAKAWRNHVTSPQTRSLPGFAEWISVPKNDADEDEEGDAQDRKILEILETTRAWERGLSCAVLKRDNRGVEALAALLQSKDIPVAVEGKTNPCVDNPLGAVLLAALRMVASPDDALSHTVACGFPSTSAWGLDDRPWVFRKKTLSSLALRGYATTLREWIDASNLADEPFLKERAAAFLLAAEQFDANRNASDGIPDFLRFIESRQTQENESSDVVRVMTVHQSKGLGFDMVIASGLDKKGRENGGTNLALGPASNAVKWGLVLPAKEFAEQDAVLRDQLKIQEAEKKYGDICTAYVALTRAKKALYVVTAELGENTNSTNFARHLLLQFHAPSAQFGDPSWFAKYEIKSPELTEIPAPAAFSAPIHGTPRPVSPSSFKSEIPAGVAGVGISSYAAKLGTEVHEALAGIEWLETSAPTPHALTPEAHKLVNEFLEKPLAREVFTKPEGAIRLWREMAFDVVLDGQWVSGVFDRVVVRCDQENNPLSAVIFDFKTDQGTALEIQSRYAGQMEVYQKAAAKLLSIPEELVTSQVIGIR
;
A
#
# COMPACT_ATOMS: atom_id res chain seq x y z
N GLY A 1 5.72 -19.51 13.42
CA GLY A 1 5.94 -18.19 12.79
C GLY A 1 4.98 -17.95 11.65
N THR A 2 4.98 -16.76 11.07
CA THR A 2 4.15 -16.46 9.90
C THR A 2 4.75 -17.08 8.63
N ILE A 3 3.93 -17.36 7.63
CA ILE A 3 4.34 -17.82 6.28
C ILE A 3 5.38 -16.85 5.70
N ASP A 4 5.13 -15.55 5.82
CA ASP A 4 6.03 -14.51 5.30
C ASP A 4 7.41 -14.52 5.97
N SER A 5 7.48 -14.80 7.28
CA SER A 5 8.76 -14.93 7.98
C SER A 5 9.56 -16.15 7.53
N LEU A 6 8.88 -17.24 7.18
CA LEU A 6 9.51 -18.41 6.56
C LEU A 6 10.07 -18.06 5.19
N PHE A 7 9.29 -17.40 4.34
CA PHE A 7 9.70 -17.00 3.00
C PHE A 7 10.88 -16.03 3.03
N ALA A 8 10.90 -15.08 3.96
CA ALA A 8 12.05 -14.19 4.14
C ALA A 8 13.34 -14.95 4.52
N ARG A 9 13.23 -15.99 5.35
CA ARG A 9 14.38 -16.87 5.67
C ARG A 9 14.84 -17.67 4.46
N ILE A 10 13.91 -18.22 3.69
CA ILE A 10 14.22 -18.92 2.43
C ILE A 10 14.95 -17.97 1.46
N ALA A 11 14.41 -16.77 1.25
CA ALA A 11 15.01 -15.80 0.34
C ALA A 11 16.44 -15.39 0.75
N ARG A 12 16.70 -15.19 2.06
CA ARG A 12 18.04 -14.89 2.58
C ARG A 12 19.03 -16.04 2.43
N ALA A 13 18.56 -17.29 2.43
CA ALA A 13 19.41 -18.44 2.16
C ALA A 13 19.81 -18.57 0.67
N PHE A 14 19.11 -17.89 -0.22
CA PHE A 14 19.27 -17.98 -1.69
C PHE A 14 19.20 -16.61 -2.37
N PRO A 15 20.05 -15.65 -2.02
CA PRO A 15 19.95 -14.28 -2.56
C PRO A 15 20.15 -14.25 -4.08
N LEU A 16 21.14 -14.97 -4.62
CA LEU A 16 21.40 -15.00 -6.07
C LEU A 16 20.25 -15.63 -6.85
N GLU A 17 19.75 -16.75 -6.38
CA GLU A 17 18.66 -17.49 -7.03
C GLU A 17 17.33 -16.73 -6.93
N SER A 18 17.08 -16.03 -5.83
CA SER A 18 15.89 -15.19 -5.65
C SER A 18 15.99 -13.88 -6.42
N GLY A 19 17.19 -13.47 -6.87
CA GLY A 19 17.41 -12.18 -7.53
C GLY A 19 17.22 -10.99 -6.58
N LEU A 20 17.37 -11.22 -5.28
CA LEU A 20 17.33 -10.19 -4.24
C LEU A 20 18.75 -9.90 -3.74
N ALA A 21 18.98 -8.73 -3.17
CA ALA A 21 20.26 -8.40 -2.55
C ALA A 21 20.53 -9.33 -1.35
N GLU A 22 21.79 -9.65 -1.09
CA GLU A 22 22.17 -10.57 0.00
C GLU A 22 21.70 -10.04 1.37
N ASP A 23 21.87 -8.74 1.61
CA ASP A 23 21.48 -8.05 2.84
C ASP A 23 20.21 -7.20 2.65
N PHE A 24 19.16 -7.78 2.10
CA PHE A 24 17.94 -7.04 1.90
C PHE A 24 17.24 -6.68 3.23
N ASN A 25 16.68 -5.48 3.28
CA ASN A 25 15.86 -4.98 4.35
C ASN A 25 14.37 -5.04 3.98
N MET A 26 13.55 -5.40 4.96
CA MET A 26 12.10 -5.34 4.78
C MET A 26 11.66 -3.88 4.79
N ALA A 27 11.13 -3.43 3.66
CA ALA A 27 10.65 -2.06 3.50
C ALA A 27 9.45 -1.76 4.40
N GLY A 28 9.53 -0.69 5.15
CA GLY A 28 8.37 -0.09 5.80
C GLY A 28 7.41 0.51 4.76
N GLU A 29 6.16 0.75 5.17
CA GLU A 29 5.12 1.23 4.24
C GLU A 29 5.46 2.61 3.64
N SER A 30 6.07 3.50 4.42
CA SER A 30 6.55 4.81 3.97
C SER A 30 7.73 4.71 3.00
N GLU A 31 8.66 3.79 3.26
CA GLU A 31 9.83 3.57 2.40
C GLU A 31 9.41 3.03 1.04
N ILE A 32 8.48 2.06 1.03
CA ILE A 32 8.00 1.49 -0.23
C ILE A 32 7.15 2.49 -1.03
N GLN A 33 6.38 3.34 -0.34
CA GLN A 33 5.64 4.41 -0.99
C GLN A 33 6.60 5.38 -1.68
N ALA A 34 7.60 5.89 -0.97
CA ALA A 34 8.63 6.77 -1.52
C ALA A 34 9.45 6.10 -2.64
N ALA A 35 9.72 4.81 -2.52
CA ALA A 35 10.40 4.03 -3.56
C ALA A 35 9.56 3.92 -4.84
N ARG A 36 8.26 3.67 -4.72
CA ARG A 36 7.32 3.63 -5.85
C ARG A 36 7.18 4.99 -6.53
N GLU A 37 7.12 6.08 -5.76
CA GLU A 37 7.09 7.44 -6.30
C GLU A 37 8.36 7.75 -7.12
N ARG A 38 9.54 7.41 -6.58
CA ARG A 38 10.80 7.55 -7.31
C ARG A 38 10.86 6.70 -8.57
N THR A 39 10.37 5.47 -8.49
CA THR A 39 10.29 4.57 -9.64
C THR A 39 9.40 5.17 -10.73
N LEU A 40 8.22 5.63 -10.37
CA LEU A 40 7.29 6.25 -11.30
C LEU A 40 7.89 7.52 -11.92
N ALA A 41 8.51 8.39 -11.12
CA ALA A 41 9.21 9.58 -11.61
C ALA A 41 10.35 9.23 -12.60
N THR A 42 11.07 8.13 -12.35
CA THR A 42 12.13 7.65 -13.26
C THR A 42 11.56 7.13 -14.57
N VAL A 43 10.44 6.41 -14.54
CA VAL A 43 9.73 5.99 -15.78
C VAL A 43 9.36 7.22 -16.61
N PHE A 44 8.78 8.26 -15.99
CA PHE A 44 8.46 9.51 -16.69
C PHE A 44 9.68 10.23 -17.25
N ALA A 45 10.79 10.26 -16.52
CA ALA A 45 12.00 10.95 -16.93
C ALA A 45 12.78 10.23 -18.03
N SER A 46 12.60 8.92 -18.17
CA SER A 46 13.30 8.09 -19.17
C SER A 46 12.68 8.17 -20.57
N GLU A 47 11.45 8.70 -20.69
CA GLU A 47 10.74 8.77 -21.95
C GLU A 47 11.26 9.92 -22.82
N SER A 48 11.52 9.63 -24.12
CA SER A 48 11.83 10.66 -25.11
C SER A 48 10.59 11.53 -25.38
N SER A 49 10.77 12.75 -25.91
CA SER A 49 9.66 13.70 -26.14
C SER A 49 8.51 13.11 -26.98
N THR A 50 8.80 12.23 -27.94
CA THR A 50 7.79 11.52 -28.76
C THR A 50 7.09 10.41 -27.94
N SER A 51 7.82 9.70 -27.10
CA SER A 51 7.31 8.67 -26.20
C SER A 51 6.52 9.26 -25.03
N LEU A 52 6.81 10.49 -24.65
CA LEU A 52 6.06 11.21 -23.61
C LEU A 52 4.63 11.55 -24.06
N GLU A 53 4.42 11.90 -25.33
CA GLU A 53 3.09 12.12 -25.90
C GLU A 53 2.29 10.81 -25.91
N ASP A 54 2.90 9.72 -26.35
CA ASP A 54 2.30 8.38 -26.32
C ASP A 54 1.98 7.94 -24.88
N PHE A 55 2.85 8.27 -23.92
CA PHE A 55 2.65 7.98 -22.52
C PHE A 55 1.55 8.84 -21.88
N ILE A 56 1.48 10.12 -22.19
CA ILE A 56 0.37 11.01 -21.78
C ILE A 56 -0.95 10.47 -22.34
N ASP A 57 -0.96 10.05 -23.59
CA ASP A 57 -2.12 9.46 -24.25
C ASP A 57 -2.53 8.13 -23.59
N LEU A 58 -1.56 7.33 -23.15
CA LEU A 58 -1.77 6.12 -22.34
C LEU A 58 -2.44 6.46 -21.01
N VAL A 59 -1.88 7.41 -20.27
CA VAL A 59 -2.42 7.85 -18.98
C VAL A 59 -3.83 8.43 -19.13
N GLN A 60 -4.06 9.25 -20.15
CA GLN A 60 -5.39 9.79 -20.46
C GLN A 60 -6.40 8.68 -20.82
N ARG A 61 -5.96 7.63 -21.51
CA ARG A 61 -6.80 6.48 -21.84
C ARG A 61 -7.15 5.66 -20.61
N LEU A 62 -6.23 5.52 -19.67
CA LEU A 62 -6.47 4.82 -18.39
C LEU A 62 -7.46 5.61 -17.50
N HIS A 63 -7.38 6.95 -17.48
CA HIS A 63 -8.14 7.82 -16.57
C HIS A 63 -9.34 8.55 -17.19
N ARG A 64 -9.87 8.10 -18.30
CA ARG A 64 -10.91 8.77 -19.12
C ARG A 64 -12.17 9.28 -18.37
N ASN A 65 -12.38 8.85 -17.12
CA ASN A 65 -13.58 9.18 -16.32
C ASN A 65 -13.29 9.87 -14.97
N GLN A 66 -12.03 10.16 -14.64
CA GLN A 66 -11.68 10.83 -13.39
C GLN A 66 -11.23 12.27 -13.69
N GLY A 67 -11.83 13.22 -12.99
CA GLY A 67 -11.48 14.63 -13.13
C GLY A 67 -9.99 14.87 -12.84
N GLU A 68 -9.37 15.76 -13.57
CA GLU A 68 -7.93 16.05 -13.75
C GLU A 68 -7.11 16.37 -12.49
N ARG A 69 -7.56 16.04 -11.28
CA ARG A 69 -6.99 16.63 -10.06
C ARG A 69 -5.71 15.98 -9.53
N ASP A 70 -5.46 14.70 -9.81
CA ASP A 70 -4.24 14.01 -9.35
C ASP A 70 -3.93 12.75 -10.19
N VAL A 71 -3.37 12.96 -11.37
CA VAL A 71 -2.97 11.87 -12.27
C VAL A 71 -1.84 11.04 -11.66
N PHE A 72 -0.86 11.70 -11.01
CA PHE A 72 0.28 11.01 -10.42
C PHE A 72 -0.13 10.13 -9.25
N GLY A 73 -0.96 10.63 -8.33
CA GLY A 73 -1.49 9.86 -7.20
C GLY A 73 -2.36 8.69 -7.65
N SER A 74 -3.15 8.88 -8.71
CA SER A 74 -3.95 7.81 -9.30
C SER A 74 -3.08 6.70 -9.89
N LEU A 75 -2.06 7.04 -10.68
CA LEU A 75 -1.09 6.06 -11.22
C LEU A 75 -0.33 5.33 -10.13
N LEU A 76 0.06 6.04 -9.07
CA LEU A 76 0.74 5.46 -7.93
C LEU A 76 -0.12 4.42 -7.22
N SER A 77 -1.40 4.73 -7.02
CA SER A 77 -2.38 3.77 -6.48
C SER A 77 -2.56 2.57 -7.40
N GLU A 78 -2.69 2.79 -8.71
CA GLU A 78 -2.81 1.72 -9.69
C GLU A 78 -1.58 0.82 -9.75
N THR A 79 -0.37 1.39 -9.71
CA THR A 79 0.85 0.57 -9.68
C THR A 79 0.88 -0.33 -8.45
N ARG A 80 0.38 0.14 -7.29
CA ARG A 80 0.28 -0.69 -6.09
C ARG A 80 -0.66 -1.88 -6.29
N ASP A 81 -1.82 -1.63 -6.88
CA ASP A 81 -2.90 -2.62 -6.98
C ASP A 81 -2.69 -3.60 -8.15
N LEU A 82 -2.02 -3.17 -9.22
CA LEU A 82 -1.81 -3.95 -10.43
C LEU A 82 -0.45 -4.65 -10.52
N HIS A 83 0.55 -4.22 -9.74
CA HIS A 83 1.90 -4.77 -9.81
C HIS A 83 1.94 -6.28 -9.54
N GLY A 84 1.27 -6.75 -8.49
CA GLY A 84 1.17 -8.18 -8.20
C GLY A 84 0.45 -8.97 -9.31
N LYS A 85 -0.61 -8.40 -9.91
CA LYS A 85 -1.32 -9.02 -11.04
C LYS A 85 -0.41 -9.12 -12.27
N PHE A 86 0.36 -8.07 -12.56
CA PHE A 86 1.33 -8.05 -13.65
C PHE A 86 2.42 -9.12 -13.44
N LEU A 87 3.00 -9.20 -12.24
CA LEU A 87 4.03 -10.20 -11.93
C LEU A 87 3.53 -11.64 -12.04
N ALA A 88 2.25 -11.87 -11.73
CA ALA A 88 1.59 -13.17 -11.93
C ALA A 88 1.32 -13.48 -13.41
N THR A 89 1.24 -12.48 -14.29
CA THR A 89 0.88 -12.61 -15.70
C THR A 89 1.78 -11.73 -16.60
N PRO A 90 3.10 -11.95 -16.61
CA PRO A 90 4.05 -11.07 -17.32
C PRO A 90 4.04 -11.24 -18.86
N ASP A 91 3.33 -12.24 -19.39
CA ASP A 91 3.26 -12.53 -20.84
C ASP A 91 2.38 -11.49 -21.53
N ASP A 92 2.95 -10.73 -22.44
CA ASP A 92 2.25 -9.70 -23.22
C ASP A 92 1.17 -10.26 -24.14
N SER A 93 1.36 -11.50 -24.61
CA SER A 93 0.45 -12.16 -25.55
C SER A 93 -0.97 -12.40 -25.01
N ILE A 94 -1.14 -12.34 -23.67
CA ILE A 94 -2.45 -12.52 -23.05
C ILE A 94 -3.18 -11.22 -22.73
N TRP A 95 -2.49 -10.08 -22.76
CA TRP A 95 -3.06 -8.78 -22.40
C TRP A 95 -3.69 -8.08 -23.59
N GLY A 96 -5.01 -7.96 -23.58
CA GLY A 96 -5.74 -7.34 -24.68
C GLY A 96 -5.62 -8.10 -26.00
N ASP A 97 -5.40 -9.42 -25.96
CA ASP A 97 -5.45 -10.27 -27.15
C ASP A 97 -6.86 -10.81 -27.37
N ALA A 98 -7.47 -10.41 -28.48
CA ALA A 98 -8.81 -10.83 -28.85
C ALA A 98 -8.93 -12.35 -29.03
N ALA A 99 -7.89 -13.02 -29.54
CA ALA A 99 -7.90 -14.47 -29.76
C ALA A 99 -7.84 -15.24 -28.43
N ALA A 100 -7.10 -14.72 -27.45
CA ALA A 100 -7.04 -15.29 -26.10
C ALA A 100 -8.38 -15.14 -25.36
N ILE A 101 -9.08 -14.00 -25.53
CA ILE A 101 -10.36 -13.70 -24.85
C ILE A 101 -11.50 -14.52 -25.47
N TRP A 102 -11.70 -14.45 -26.79
CA TRP A 102 -12.86 -15.02 -27.48
C TRP A 102 -12.57 -16.32 -28.25
N GLY A 103 -11.33 -16.78 -28.27
CA GLY A 103 -10.92 -18.01 -28.95
C GLY A 103 -11.09 -17.95 -30.49
N LYS A 104 -11.13 -19.12 -31.09
CA LYS A 104 -11.24 -19.27 -32.58
C LYS A 104 -12.56 -18.73 -33.15
N GLY A 105 -13.61 -18.58 -32.35
CA GLY A 105 -14.91 -18.05 -32.79
C GLY A 105 -14.90 -16.53 -33.00
N GLY A 106 -13.90 -15.84 -32.45
CA GLY A 106 -13.80 -14.38 -32.48
C GLY A 106 -14.91 -13.66 -31.72
N CYS A 107 -14.88 -12.34 -31.73
CA CYS A 107 -15.89 -11.47 -31.15
C CYS A 107 -16.74 -10.84 -32.26
N ALA A 108 -18.05 -11.09 -32.24
CA ALA A 108 -18.97 -10.52 -33.23
C ALA A 108 -18.96 -8.98 -33.22
N ILE A 109 -18.73 -8.36 -32.05
CA ILE A 109 -18.64 -6.90 -31.89
C ILE A 109 -17.43 -6.36 -32.66
N LEU A 110 -16.29 -7.00 -32.59
CA LEU A 110 -15.05 -6.56 -33.26
C LEU A 110 -15.14 -6.73 -34.80
N ASN A 111 -15.96 -7.65 -35.26
CA ASN A 111 -16.16 -7.93 -36.68
C ASN A 111 -17.27 -7.08 -37.31
N ALA A 112 -17.99 -6.30 -36.53
CA ALA A 112 -19.11 -5.47 -37.00
C ALA A 112 -18.69 -4.40 -38.01
N GLY A 113 -19.59 -4.05 -38.92
CA GLY A 113 -19.41 -3.08 -39.97
C GLY A 113 -19.46 -1.64 -39.54
N ALA A 114 -19.66 -0.72 -40.50
CA ALA A 114 -19.81 0.70 -40.21
C ALA A 114 -21.25 1.01 -39.71
N VAL A 115 -21.36 1.95 -38.76
CA VAL A 115 -22.64 2.30 -38.10
C VAL A 115 -23.67 2.88 -39.08
N ALA A 116 -23.27 3.85 -39.92
CA ALA A 116 -24.20 4.60 -40.72
C ALA A 116 -25.00 3.79 -41.78
N PRO A 117 -24.39 2.89 -42.55
CA PRO A 117 -25.14 2.02 -43.47
C PRO A 117 -26.15 1.15 -42.74
N VAL A 118 -25.72 0.47 -41.68
CA VAL A 118 -26.56 -0.47 -40.92
C VAL A 118 -27.72 0.26 -40.24
N ALA A 119 -27.50 1.50 -39.76
CA ALA A 119 -28.54 2.34 -39.18
C ALA A 119 -29.61 2.72 -40.21
N ALA A 120 -29.23 3.02 -41.44
CA ALA A 120 -30.14 3.30 -42.55
C ALA A 120 -30.99 2.07 -42.93
N GLU A 121 -30.35 0.93 -43.15
CA GLU A 121 -31.01 -0.34 -43.48
C GLU A 121 -31.95 -0.79 -42.38
N LEU A 122 -31.57 -0.63 -41.11
CA LEU A 122 -32.46 -0.95 -39.99
C LEU A 122 -33.69 -0.08 -39.97
N TRP A 123 -33.53 1.23 -40.27
CA TRP A 123 -34.66 2.12 -40.30
C TRP A 123 -35.64 1.78 -41.42
N GLU A 124 -35.16 1.47 -42.64
CA GLU A 124 -35.98 1.00 -43.76
C GLU A 124 -36.73 -0.28 -43.40
N ALA A 125 -36.07 -1.27 -42.82
CA ALA A 125 -36.66 -2.53 -42.39
C ALA A 125 -37.73 -2.33 -41.29
N ILE A 126 -37.53 -1.36 -40.35
CA ILE A 126 -38.53 -1.01 -39.35
C ILE A 126 -39.73 -0.37 -39.99
N GLN A 127 -39.54 0.56 -40.95
CA GLN A 127 -40.67 1.22 -41.65
C GLN A 127 -41.50 0.24 -42.46
N GLU A 128 -40.83 -0.64 -43.20
CA GLU A 128 -41.52 -1.69 -44.00
C GLU A 128 -42.28 -2.69 -43.11
N GLY A 129 -41.68 -3.14 -42.02
CA GLY A 129 -42.23 -4.13 -41.09
C GLY A 129 -43.32 -3.55 -40.17
N HIS A 130 -43.31 -2.23 -39.95
CA HIS A 130 -44.22 -1.57 -38.98
C HIS A 130 -44.80 -0.25 -39.55
N PRO A 131 -45.61 -0.29 -40.60
CA PRO A 131 -46.18 0.89 -41.28
C PRO A 131 -47.11 1.70 -40.35
N HIS A 132 -47.56 1.14 -39.24
CA HIS A 132 -48.43 1.75 -38.25
C HIS A 132 -47.72 2.15 -36.94
N LEU A 133 -46.38 2.28 -36.96
CA LEU A 133 -45.64 2.73 -35.81
C LEU A 133 -46.08 4.16 -35.44
N ASN A 134 -46.41 4.43 -34.17
CA ASN A 134 -46.85 5.74 -33.75
C ASN A 134 -45.76 6.79 -33.93
N GLU A 135 -46.13 8.05 -34.05
CA GLU A 135 -45.23 9.18 -34.32
C GLU A 135 -44.15 9.32 -33.24
N GLU A 136 -44.48 9.14 -31.96
CA GLU A 136 -43.58 9.21 -30.83
C GLU A 136 -42.48 8.12 -30.91
N ALA A 137 -42.84 6.88 -31.22
CA ALA A 137 -41.91 5.79 -31.37
C ALA A 137 -41.04 5.98 -32.62
N SER A 138 -41.61 6.42 -33.72
CA SER A 138 -40.90 6.74 -34.96
C SER A 138 -39.83 7.82 -34.72
N THR A 139 -40.20 8.93 -34.08
CA THR A 139 -39.29 10.01 -33.73
C THR A 139 -38.17 9.53 -32.78
N ALA A 140 -38.49 8.72 -31.76
CA ALA A 140 -37.50 8.17 -30.82
C ALA A 140 -36.51 7.23 -31.49
N TRP A 141 -36.91 6.46 -32.48
CA TRP A 141 -36.04 5.62 -33.29
C TRP A 141 -35.15 6.45 -34.21
N GLN A 142 -35.69 7.41 -34.94
CA GLN A 142 -34.96 8.30 -35.83
C GLN A 142 -33.87 9.08 -35.06
N LEU A 143 -34.24 9.63 -33.91
CA LEU A 143 -33.27 10.36 -33.06
C LEU A 143 -32.13 9.43 -32.59
N GLY A 144 -32.47 8.21 -32.11
CA GLY A 144 -31.47 7.23 -31.70
C GLY A 144 -30.54 6.82 -32.83
N LEU A 145 -31.07 6.56 -34.02
CA LEU A 145 -30.28 6.21 -35.20
C LEU A 145 -29.43 7.38 -35.72
N ALA A 146 -29.93 8.62 -35.64
CA ALA A 146 -29.17 9.81 -35.98
C ALA A 146 -28.01 10.04 -35.01
N LEU A 147 -28.22 9.84 -33.69
CA LEU A 147 -27.15 9.86 -32.70
C LEU A 147 -26.13 8.78 -32.96
N ALA A 148 -26.58 7.58 -33.30
CA ALA A 148 -25.71 6.47 -33.66
C ALA A 148 -24.81 6.79 -34.86
N ALA A 149 -25.38 7.34 -35.92
CA ALA A 149 -24.65 7.71 -37.14
C ALA A 149 -23.63 8.86 -36.95
N GLN A 150 -23.80 9.66 -35.88
CA GLN A 150 -22.87 10.75 -35.54
C GLN A 150 -21.72 10.30 -34.64
N LEU A 151 -21.69 9.05 -34.22
CA LEU A 151 -20.62 8.53 -33.36
C LEU A 151 -19.27 8.58 -34.10
N THR A 152 -18.38 9.45 -33.65
CA THR A 152 -17.01 9.57 -34.16
C THR A 152 -16.04 9.21 -33.02
N PRO A 153 -15.49 8.00 -33.01
CA PRO A 153 -14.44 7.65 -32.02
C PRO A 153 -13.21 8.56 -32.18
N PRO A 154 -12.57 8.97 -31.10
CA PRO A 154 -12.68 8.50 -29.72
C PRO A 154 -13.62 9.29 -28.81
N SER A 155 -14.60 10.03 -29.34
CA SER A 155 -15.51 10.82 -28.52
C SER A 155 -16.26 9.97 -27.48
N PRO A 156 -16.49 10.48 -26.25
CA PRO A 156 -17.23 9.76 -25.22
C PRO A 156 -18.69 9.56 -25.66
N TYR A 157 -19.27 8.41 -25.29
CA TYR A 157 -20.67 8.13 -25.54
C TYR A 157 -21.55 9.11 -24.74
N SER A 158 -22.44 9.81 -25.41
CA SER A 158 -23.45 10.65 -24.74
C SER A 158 -24.42 9.75 -23.94
N GLU A 159 -25.00 10.29 -22.87
CA GLU A 159 -25.99 9.54 -22.07
C GLU A 159 -27.20 9.08 -22.88
N ASP A 160 -27.60 9.84 -23.88
CA ASP A 160 -28.69 9.46 -24.75
C ASP A 160 -28.31 8.34 -25.73
N LEU A 161 -27.08 8.31 -26.21
CA LEU A 161 -26.57 7.20 -27.01
C LEU A 161 -26.45 5.92 -26.17
N LYS A 162 -25.98 6.01 -24.92
CA LYS A 162 -25.98 4.86 -23.99
C LYS A 162 -27.37 4.32 -23.75
N LYS A 163 -28.37 5.19 -23.52
CA LYS A 163 -29.79 4.79 -23.39
C LYS A 163 -30.31 4.12 -24.66
N PHE A 164 -29.87 4.59 -25.84
CA PHE A 164 -30.28 3.98 -27.10
C PHE A 164 -29.63 2.58 -27.27
N ILE A 165 -28.36 2.39 -26.95
CA ILE A 165 -27.69 1.08 -26.96
C ILE A 165 -28.40 0.13 -25.99
N ALA A 166 -28.70 0.58 -24.77
CA ALA A 166 -29.47 -0.20 -23.80
C ALA A 166 -30.87 -0.59 -24.33
N LYS A 167 -31.53 0.33 -25.05
CA LYS A 167 -32.81 0.06 -25.70
C LYS A 167 -32.69 -1.01 -26.79
N LEU A 168 -31.64 -0.98 -27.62
CA LEU A 168 -31.39 -2.01 -28.63
C LEU A 168 -31.24 -3.40 -28.03
N SER A 169 -30.74 -3.47 -26.79
CA SER A 169 -30.50 -4.70 -26.04
C SER A 169 -31.70 -5.18 -25.22
N ASN A 170 -32.74 -4.32 -25.04
CA ASN A 170 -33.94 -4.62 -24.22
C ASN A 170 -34.98 -5.37 -25.06
N GLU A 171 -34.84 -6.69 -25.15
CA GLU A 171 -35.72 -7.58 -25.87
C GLU A 171 -36.79 -8.12 -24.91
N LYS A 172 -38.05 -8.05 -25.28
CA LYS A 172 -39.19 -8.62 -24.54
C LYS A 172 -40.00 -9.58 -25.43
N GLN A 173 -40.72 -10.49 -24.78
CA GLN A 173 -41.54 -11.48 -25.46
C GLN A 173 -43.01 -11.26 -25.12
N THR A 174 -43.86 -11.38 -26.13
CA THR A 174 -45.32 -11.44 -25.95
C THR A 174 -45.75 -12.81 -25.42
N PRO A 175 -46.95 -12.96 -24.86
CA PRO A 175 -47.48 -14.28 -24.48
C PRO A 175 -47.51 -15.31 -25.61
N ASP A 176 -47.63 -14.85 -26.87
CA ASP A 176 -47.61 -15.69 -28.07
C ASP A 176 -46.20 -16.01 -28.60
N GLY A 177 -45.16 -15.61 -27.86
CA GLY A 177 -43.76 -15.92 -28.17
C GLY A 177 -43.09 -14.96 -29.13
N LEU A 178 -43.68 -13.85 -29.56
CA LEU A 178 -43.08 -12.89 -30.47
C LEU A 178 -42.13 -11.94 -29.69
N LEU A 179 -40.93 -11.77 -30.21
CA LEU A 179 -39.93 -10.87 -29.65
C LEU A 179 -40.12 -9.43 -30.14
N TYR A 180 -40.02 -8.45 -29.25
CA TYR A 180 -40.14 -7.03 -29.57
C TYR A 180 -39.25 -6.15 -28.68
N ILE A 181 -38.87 -4.95 -29.20
CA ILE A 181 -38.28 -3.88 -28.42
C ILE A 181 -39.38 -2.94 -27.90
N PRO A 182 -39.49 -2.73 -26.58
CA PRO A 182 -40.50 -1.83 -26.03
C PRO A 182 -40.14 -0.36 -26.28
N THR A 183 -41.16 0.47 -26.57
CA THR A 183 -41.12 1.90 -26.48
C THR A 183 -42.03 2.37 -25.35
N ARG A 184 -41.89 3.60 -24.85
CA ARG A 184 -42.53 4.11 -23.61
C ARG A 184 -44.05 3.91 -23.54
N ASN A 185 -44.77 3.79 -24.66
CA ASN A 185 -46.24 3.63 -24.68
C ASN A 185 -46.66 2.22 -25.13
N ALA A 186 -47.49 1.59 -24.36
CA ALA A 186 -47.65 0.16 -24.16
C ALA A 186 -48.01 -0.71 -25.35
N HIS A 187 -48.66 -0.29 -26.43
CA HIS A 187 -49.04 -1.18 -27.53
C HIS A 187 -48.70 -0.67 -28.94
N ALA A 188 -48.82 0.61 -29.23
CA ALA A 188 -48.56 1.17 -30.56
C ALA A 188 -47.10 1.51 -30.86
N GLY A 189 -46.21 1.35 -29.88
CA GLY A 189 -44.78 1.67 -30.00
C GLY A 189 -43.86 0.45 -29.99
N ARG A 190 -44.38 -0.77 -30.12
CA ARG A 190 -43.56 -2.00 -30.15
C ARG A 190 -42.97 -2.22 -31.52
N VAL A 191 -41.69 -2.44 -31.60
CA VAL A 191 -41.01 -2.92 -32.83
C VAL A 191 -40.79 -4.40 -32.67
N PHE A 192 -41.59 -5.20 -33.41
CA PHE A 192 -41.42 -6.66 -33.44
C PHE A 192 -40.17 -7.05 -34.23
N LEU A 193 -39.43 -7.97 -33.68
CA LEU A 193 -38.16 -8.41 -34.24
C LEU A 193 -38.38 -9.52 -35.28
N THR A 194 -38.61 -9.10 -36.52
CA THR A 194 -38.46 -10.06 -37.65
C THR A 194 -37.04 -10.57 -37.77
N PRO A 195 -36.72 -11.67 -38.38
CA PRO A 195 -35.35 -12.16 -38.59
C PRO A 195 -34.42 -11.08 -39.15
N THR A 196 -34.87 -10.30 -40.13
CA THR A 196 -34.12 -9.18 -40.75
C THR A 196 -33.89 -8.04 -39.79
N ILE A 197 -34.94 -7.54 -39.10
CA ILE A 197 -34.86 -6.47 -38.13
C ILE A 197 -33.90 -6.89 -36.95
N ARG A 198 -34.02 -8.13 -36.53
CA ARG A 198 -33.13 -8.67 -35.47
C ARG A 198 -31.68 -8.68 -35.87
N ALA A 199 -31.39 -9.18 -37.08
CA ALA A 199 -30.01 -9.23 -37.61
C ALA A 199 -29.43 -7.83 -37.76
N LEU A 200 -30.12 -6.86 -38.32
CA LEU A 200 -29.70 -5.47 -38.49
C LEU A 200 -29.56 -4.74 -37.15
N ARG A 201 -30.48 -4.98 -36.21
CA ARG A 201 -30.40 -4.46 -34.85
C ARG A 201 -29.12 -4.96 -34.14
N ASP A 202 -28.84 -6.27 -34.23
CA ASP A 202 -27.66 -6.88 -33.62
C ASP A 202 -26.38 -6.38 -34.26
N GLU A 203 -26.36 -6.24 -35.59
CA GLU A 203 -25.24 -5.63 -36.33
C GLU A 203 -25.02 -4.17 -35.93
N LEU A 204 -26.08 -3.35 -35.85
CA LEU A 204 -25.96 -1.95 -35.41
C LEU A 204 -25.44 -1.84 -33.98
N ARG A 205 -25.99 -2.66 -33.07
CA ARG A 205 -25.51 -2.70 -31.68
C ARG A 205 -24.03 -3.06 -31.64
N ASN A 206 -23.61 -4.09 -32.35
CA ASN A 206 -22.21 -4.53 -32.39
C ASN A 206 -21.30 -3.42 -33.00
N SER A 207 -21.74 -2.76 -34.05
CA SER A 207 -21.02 -1.64 -34.67
C SER A 207 -20.85 -0.46 -33.71
N LEU A 208 -21.87 -0.17 -32.88
CA LEU A 208 -21.79 0.87 -31.85
C LEU A 208 -20.86 0.50 -30.69
N LEU A 209 -20.73 -0.77 -30.35
CA LEU A 209 -19.88 -1.24 -29.25
C LEU A 209 -18.42 -1.41 -29.68
N LYS A 210 -18.16 -1.64 -30.95
CA LYS A 210 -16.81 -1.93 -31.52
C LYS A 210 -15.73 -0.95 -31.05
N PRO A 211 -15.91 0.37 -31.13
CA PRO A 211 -14.86 1.32 -30.72
C PRO A 211 -14.45 1.19 -29.27
N GLU A 212 -15.40 0.89 -28.36
CA GLU A 212 -15.11 0.73 -26.94
C GLU A 212 -14.38 -0.59 -26.66
N PHE A 213 -14.72 -1.67 -27.37
CA PHE A 213 -14.03 -2.95 -27.28
C PHE A 213 -12.60 -2.86 -27.82
N GLU A 214 -12.39 -2.24 -28.99
CA GLU A 214 -11.06 -1.95 -29.51
C GLU A 214 -10.24 -1.05 -28.55
N SER A 215 -10.90 -0.06 -27.94
CA SER A 215 -10.25 0.78 -26.92
C SER A 215 -9.86 -0.03 -25.67
N ALA A 216 -10.73 -0.97 -25.21
CA ALA A 216 -10.42 -1.85 -24.08
C ALA A 216 -9.21 -2.75 -24.34
N LEU A 217 -9.11 -3.33 -25.54
CA LEU A 217 -7.94 -4.11 -25.96
C LEU A 217 -6.66 -3.26 -25.93
N ARG A 218 -6.70 -2.10 -26.58
CA ARG A 218 -5.56 -1.17 -26.60
C ARG A 218 -5.16 -0.70 -25.19
N ARG A 219 -6.14 -0.37 -24.33
CA ARG A 219 -5.87 0.00 -22.92
C ARG A 219 -5.14 -1.12 -22.18
N SER A 220 -5.54 -2.36 -22.40
CA SER A 220 -4.92 -3.51 -21.75
C SER A 220 -3.47 -3.72 -22.18
N GLN A 221 -3.20 -3.61 -23.49
CA GLN A 221 -1.85 -3.69 -24.06
C GLN A 221 -0.97 -2.55 -23.53
N SER A 222 -1.48 -1.33 -23.56
CA SER A 222 -0.78 -0.15 -23.05
C SER A 222 -0.52 -0.25 -21.55
N LEU A 223 -1.46 -0.79 -20.76
CA LEU A 223 -1.26 -1.02 -19.32
C LEU A 223 -0.14 -2.04 -19.09
N HIS A 224 -0.10 -3.13 -19.85
CA HIS A 224 0.98 -4.11 -19.76
C HIS A 224 2.34 -3.47 -20.06
N GLU A 225 2.45 -2.69 -21.14
CA GLU A 225 3.69 -1.98 -21.51
C GLU A 225 4.15 -1.01 -20.39
N PHE A 226 3.22 -0.25 -19.84
CA PHE A 226 3.50 0.62 -18.69
C PHE A 226 4.00 -0.16 -17.49
N MET A 227 3.31 -1.24 -17.12
CA MET A 227 3.70 -2.07 -15.98
C MET A 227 5.05 -2.76 -16.21
N GLN A 228 5.39 -3.11 -17.43
CA GLN A 228 6.69 -3.66 -17.79
C GLN A 228 7.82 -2.65 -17.56
N LYS A 229 7.63 -1.39 -18.01
CA LYS A 229 8.59 -0.29 -17.75
C LYS A 229 8.72 -0.01 -16.26
N PHE A 230 7.59 0.04 -15.56
CA PHE A 230 7.57 0.23 -14.11
C PHE A 230 8.33 -0.87 -13.38
N GLU A 231 8.10 -2.13 -13.72
CA GLU A 231 8.77 -3.27 -13.11
C GLU A 231 10.28 -3.26 -13.36
N GLN A 232 10.74 -2.90 -14.56
CA GLN A 232 12.15 -2.76 -14.88
C GLN A 232 12.81 -1.69 -14.00
N ALA A 233 12.20 -0.53 -13.89
CA ALA A 233 12.68 0.56 -13.04
C ALA A 233 12.62 0.18 -11.55
N TYR A 234 11.53 -0.43 -11.10
CA TYR A 234 11.34 -0.88 -9.72
C TYR A 234 12.40 -1.92 -9.32
N SER A 235 12.66 -2.88 -10.18
CA SER A 235 13.69 -3.90 -9.95
C SER A 235 15.08 -3.28 -9.79
N SER A 236 15.43 -2.31 -10.65
CA SER A 236 16.75 -1.66 -10.63
C SER A 236 16.93 -0.65 -9.48
N LEU A 237 15.88 0.07 -9.08
CA LEU A 237 15.97 1.14 -8.08
C LEU A 237 15.65 0.67 -6.66
N VAL A 238 14.82 -0.36 -6.53
CA VAL A 238 14.29 -0.79 -5.22
C VAL A 238 14.88 -2.13 -4.82
N ARG A 239 14.61 -3.20 -5.58
CA ARG A 239 15.08 -4.54 -5.22
C ARG A 239 16.61 -4.67 -5.28
N SER A 240 17.26 -4.10 -6.30
CA SER A 240 18.73 -4.12 -6.40
C SER A 240 19.40 -3.29 -5.31
N ALA A 241 18.71 -2.28 -4.75
CA ALA A 241 19.18 -1.52 -3.60
C ALA A 241 18.93 -2.24 -2.26
N GLY A 242 18.40 -3.46 -2.29
CA GLY A 242 18.13 -4.26 -1.11
C GLY A 242 16.87 -3.88 -0.34
N LEU A 243 15.97 -3.07 -0.92
CA LEU A 243 14.69 -2.74 -0.32
C LEU A 243 13.60 -3.65 -0.91
N VAL A 244 12.98 -4.50 -0.09
CA VAL A 244 12.00 -5.49 -0.56
C VAL A 244 10.75 -5.54 0.30
N THR A 245 9.62 -5.90 -0.33
CA THR A 245 8.35 -6.18 0.35
C THR A 245 8.14 -7.68 0.51
N PHE A 246 7.20 -8.09 1.37
CA PHE A 246 6.77 -9.49 1.44
C PHE A 246 6.23 -10.01 0.10
N ALA A 247 5.55 -9.15 -0.68
CA ALA A 247 5.08 -9.50 -2.02
C ALA A 247 6.26 -9.79 -2.97
N ASP A 248 7.32 -8.97 -2.97
CA ASP A 248 8.51 -9.20 -3.79
C ASP A 248 9.17 -10.55 -3.48
N ILE A 249 9.27 -10.91 -2.19
CA ILE A 249 9.80 -12.19 -1.74
C ILE A 249 8.90 -13.33 -2.24
N THR A 250 7.61 -13.24 -2.01
CA THR A 250 6.65 -14.28 -2.42
C THR A 250 6.69 -14.48 -3.94
N ASP A 251 6.66 -13.42 -4.73
CA ASP A 251 6.70 -13.50 -6.19
C ASP A 251 8.03 -14.07 -6.71
N SER A 252 9.13 -13.68 -6.08
CA SER A 252 10.46 -14.23 -6.44
C SER A 252 10.53 -15.73 -6.20
N LEU A 253 10.10 -16.19 -5.02
CA LEU A 253 10.10 -17.60 -4.66
C LEU A 253 9.08 -18.40 -5.48
N ALA A 254 7.88 -17.85 -5.75
CA ALA A 254 6.85 -18.51 -6.54
C ALA A 254 7.27 -18.77 -7.99
N ARG A 255 8.11 -17.89 -8.58
CA ARG A 255 8.73 -18.12 -9.89
C ARG A 255 9.69 -19.30 -9.89
N LYS A 256 10.36 -19.58 -8.77
CA LYS A 256 11.30 -20.69 -8.60
C LYS A 256 10.64 -21.98 -8.11
N ALA A 257 9.46 -21.94 -7.56
CA ALA A 257 8.73 -23.06 -6.96
C ALA A 257 8.37 -24.21 -7.95
N GLY A 258 8.77 -24.14 -9.23
CA GLY A 258 8.68 -25.25 -10.20
C GLY A 258 10.00 -25.99 -10.42
N ASP A 259 11.11 -25.50 -9.86
CA ASP A 259 12.43 -26.10 -10.00
C ASP A 259 12.74 -27.02 -8.80
N LEU A 260 12.60 -28.30 -9.02
CA LEU A 260 12.83 -29.33 -8.00
C LEU A 260 14.27 -29.35 -7.47
N THR A 261 15.26 -28.93 -8.27
CA THR A 261 16.68 -28.88 -7.87
C THR A 261 16.93 -27.75 -6.90
N TRP A 262 16.29 -26.61 -7.13
CA TRP A 262 16.34 -25.48 -6.22
C TRP A 262 15.70 -25.80 -4.86
N LEU A 263 14.57 -26.49 -4.87
CA LEU A 263 13.82 -26.85 -3.64
C LEU A 263 14.57 -27.86 -2.76
N ALA A 264 15.17 -28.89 -3.35
CA ALA A 264 16.03 -29.82 -2.61
C ALA A 264 17.21 -29.08 -1.96
N SER A 265 17.78 -28.09 -2.66
CA SER A 265 18.83 -27.25 -2.14
C SER A 265 18.33 -26.31 -1.03
N ALA A 266 17.06 -25.84 -1.11
CA ALA A 266 16.45 -24.96 -0.13
C ALA A 266 16.24 -25.69 1.21
N ALA A 267 15.68 -26.87 1.18
CA ALA A 267 15.51 -27.71 2.37
C ALA A 267 16.85 -28.00 3.07
N TYR A 268 17.89 -28.27 2.27
CA TYR A 268 19.23 -28.53 2.79
C TYR A 268 19.92 -27.32 3.44
N ARG A 269 19.82 -26.13 2.81
CA ARG A 269 20.52 -24.93 3.31
C ARG A 269 19.83 -24.28 4.51
N ILE A 270 18.50 -24.44 4.65
CA ILE A 270 17.76 -23.90 5.81
C ILE A 270 18.10 -24.71 7.08
N ASP A 271 18.76 -25.87 6.95
CA ASP A 271 19.15 -26.79 8.04
C ASP A 271 17.99 -27.13 8.99
N GLN A 272 16.77 -27.07 8.50
CA GLN A 272 15.55 -27.41 9.23
C GLN A 272 14.69 -28.34 8.39
N LYS A 273 14.55 -29.58 8.82
CA LYS A 273 13.52 -30.46 8.32
C LYS A 273 12.20 -30.10 9.02
N PHE A 274 11.26 -29.57 8.25
CA PHE A 274 9.89 -29.44 8.73
C PHE A 274 9.19 -30.79 8.60
N GLU A 275 8.99 -31.45 9.72
CA GLU A 275 8.34 -32.75 9.76
C GLU A 275 6.82 -32.62 9.91
N HIS A 276 6.35 -31.56 10.58
CA HIS A 276 4.94 -31.30 10.82
C HIS A 276 4.56 -29.91 10.35
N TRP A 277 3.65 -29.84 9.38
CA TRP A 277 3.10 -28.60 8.87
C TRP A 277 1.72 -28.35 9.44
N LEU A 278 1.57 -27.28 10.20
CA LEU A 278 0.30 -26.82 10.75
C LEU A 278 0.06 -25.41 10.22
N LEU A 279 -0.91 -25.29 9.31
CA LEU A 279 -1.28 -24.02 8.69
C LEU A 279 -2.64 -23.56 9.25
N ASP A 280 -2.63 -22.44 9.93
CA ASP A 280 -3.82 -21.78 10.47
C ASP A 280 -4.27 -20.63 9.57
N GLU A 281 -5.54 -20.23 9.68
CA GLU A 281 -6.17 -19.18 8.87
C GLU A 281 -5.97 -19.40 7.36
N PHE A 282 -6.06 -20.64 6.92
CA PHE A 282 -5.64 -21.03 5.57
C PHE A 282 -6.42 -20.35 4.45
N GLN A 283 -7.65 -19.87 4.71
CA GLN A 283 -8.48 -19.12 3.76
C GLN A 283 -7.85 -17.77 3.33
N ASP A 284 -6.83 -17.29 4.05
CA ASP A 284 -6.11 -16.06 3.70
C ASP A 284 -4.85 -16.33 2.85
N THR A 285 -4.54 -17.61 2.59
CA THR A 285 -3.38 -18.01 1.79
C THR A 285 -3.60 -17.68 0.32
N SER A 286 -2.61 -17.06 -0.31
CA SER A 286 -2.65 -16.76 -1.75
C SER A 286 -2.13 -17.93 -2.59
N ARG A 287 -2.54 -17.99 -3.87
CA ARG A 287 -2.03 -19.01 -4.82
C ARG A 287 -0.51 -19.01 -4.98
N PRO A 288 0.19 -17.85 -5.07
CA PRO A 288 1.66 -17.84 -5.07
C PRO A 288 2.27 -18.40 -3.78
N GLN A 289 1.71 -18.08 -2.60
CA GLN A 289 2.14 -18.67 -1.34
C GLN A 289 1.93 -20.19 -1.31
N TRP A 290 0.77 -20.64 -1.73
CA TRP A 290 0.49 -22.07 -1.83
C TRP A 290 1.43 -22.78 -2.80
N LYS A 291 1.75 -22.19 -3.94
CA LYS A 291 2.68 -22.76 -4.92
C LYS A 291 4.07 -23.04 -4.30
N ILE A 292 4.54 -22.15 -3.41
CA ILE A 292 5.79 -22.35 -2.68
C ILE A 292 5.64 -23.45 -1.64
N LEU A 293 4.59 -23.37 -0.80
CA LEU A 293 4.36 -24.32 0.30
C LEU A 293 4.11 -25.74 -0.20
N LYS A 294 3.33 -25.89 -1.29
CA LYS A 294 2.97 -27.17 -1.87
C LYS A 294 4.17 -28.07 -2.10
N THR A 295 5.28 -27.53 -2.51
CA THR A 295 6.48 -28.33 -2.79
C THR A 295 7.09 -28.97 -1.55
N PHE A 296 7.07 -28.24 -0.42
CA PHE A 296 7.52 -28.82 0.86
C PHE A 296 6.49 -29.81 1.42
N ILE A 297 5.21 -29.54 1.20
CA ILE A 297 4.12 -30.39 1.67
C ILE A 297 4.04 -31.68 0.84
N ASP A 298 4.27 -31.61 -0.48
CA ASP A 298 4.35 -32.80 -1.34
C ASP A 298 5.44 -33.77 -0.84
N GLU A 299 6.60 -33.26 -0.38
CA GLU A 299 7.66 -34.10 0.19
C GLU A 299 7.20 -34.82 1.48
N VAL A 300 6.44 -34.13 2.32
CA VAL A 300 5.89 -34.72 3.55
C VAL A 300 4.85 -35.79 3.24
N LEU A 301 3.95 -35.54 2.31
CA LEU A 301 2.87 -36.46 1.95
C LEU A 301 3.35 -37.70 1.18
N MET A 302 4.52 -37.61 0.51
CA MET A 302 5.15 -38.70 -0.20
C MET A 302 6.08 -39.56 0.68
N ASP A 303 6.26 -39.18 1.95
CA ASP A 303 7.12 -39.91 2.87
C ASP A 303 6.56 -41.28 3.22
N PRO A 304 7.24 -42.41 2.83
CA PRO A 304 6.75 -43.74 3.12
C PRO A 304 6.81 -44.11 4.62
N ALA A 305 7.60 -43.38 5.41
CA ALA A 305 7.73 -43.65 6.85
C ALA A 305 6.50 -43.20 7.66
N GLN A 306 5.71 -42.26 7.10
CA GLN A 306 4.52 -41.68 7.76
C GLN A 306 4.78 -41.04 9.13
N ASP A 307 6.03 -40.62 9.38
CA ASP A 307 6.44 -39.92 10.60
C ASP A 307 6.18 -38.42 10.54
N ARG A 308 5.77 -37.92 9.37
CA ARG A 308 5.51 -36.50 9.07
C ARG A 308 4.02 -36.24 8.94
N SER A 309 3.59 -35.02 9.17
CA SER A 309 2.17 -34.67 9.03
C SER A 309 1.95 -33.33 8.38
N PHE A 310 0.83 -33.22 7.67
CA PHE A 310 0.29 -31.97 7.14
C PHE A 310 -1.12 -31.76 7.69
N PHE A 311 -1.34 -30.60 8.28
CA PHE A 311 -2.64 -30.18 8.79
C PHE A 311 -2.88 -28.72 8.40
N TYR A 312 -4.02 -28.41 7.82
CA TYR A 312 -4.45 -27.06 7.59
C TYR A 312 -5.85 -26.83 8.11
N VAL A 313 -6.08 -25.64 8.65
CA VAL A 313 -7.36 -25.25 9.26
C VAL A 313 -7.68 -23.82 8.85
N GLY A 314 -8.97 -23.54 8.68
CA GLY A 314 -9.44 -22.23 8.33
C GLY A 314 -10.97 -22.17 8.27
N ASP A 315 -11.48 -20.97 8.17
CA ASP A 315 -12.90 -20.71 8.00
C ASP A 315 -13.12 -19.82 6.76
N THR A 316 -13.55 -20.44 5.66
CA THR A 316 -13.76 -19.71 4.39
C THR A 316 -14.83 -18.61 4.52
N LYS A 317 -15.71 -18.68 5.54
CA LYS A 317 -16.66 -17.61 5.88
C LYS A 317 -15.97 -16.35 6.47
N GLN A 318 -14.69 -16.47 6.89
CA GLN A 318 -13.88 -15.36 7.38
C GLN A 318 -12.87 -14.85 6.34
N ALA A 319 -13.02 -15.23 5.08
CA ALA A 319 -12.16 -14.79 3.98
C ALA A 319 -12.46 -13.33 3.59
N ILE A 320 -11.83 -12.37 4.26
CA ILE A 320 -12.00 -10.93 4.00
C ILE A 320 -10.72 -10.28 3.43
N TYR A 321 -9.71 -11.07 3.09
CA TYR A 321 -8.43 -10.60 2.53
C TYR A 321 -8.23 -10.97 1.05
N SER A 322 -9.30 -11.24 0.30
CA SER A 322 -9.22 -11.51 -1.15
C SER A 322 -8.55 -10.35 -1.92
N TRP A 323 -8.73 -9.11 -1.47
CA TRP A 323 -8.06 -7.93 -2.02
C TRP A 323 -6.53 -7.91 -1.82
N ARG A 324 -6.00 -8.74 -0.89
CA ARG A 324 -4.56 -9.00 -0.69
C ARG A 324 -4.08 -10.26 -1.42
N GLY A 325 -4.95 -10.90 -2.20
CA GLY A 325 -4.64 -12.11 -2.95
C GLY A 325 -4.98 -13.41 -2.21
N GLY A 326 -5.57 -13.36 -1.00
CA GLY A 326 -6.09 -14.54 -0.32
C GLY A 326 -7.18 -15.20 -1.16
N ASP A 327 -7.14 -16.53 -1.27
CA ASP A 327 -8.06 -17.30 -2.11
C ASP A 327 -8.73 -18.42 -1.29
N PRO A 328 -9.99 -18.22 -0.83
CA PRO A 328 -10.68 -19.23 -0.02
C PRO A 328 -11.01 -20.51 -0.80
N ASP A 329 -11.00 -20.50 -2.13
CA ASP A 329 -11.29 -21.70 -2.93
C ASP A 329 -10.14 -22.71 -2.83
N LEU A 330 -8.92 -22.27 -2.56
CA LEU A 330 -7.78 -23.14 -2.29
C LEU A 330 -8.06 -24.14 -1.17
N PHE A 331 -8.87 -23.75 -0.16
CA PHE A 331 -9.20 -24.63 0.96
C PHE A 331 -9.87 -25.95 0.52
N PHE A 332 -10.73 -25.89 -0.49
CA PHE A 332 -11.41 -27.05 -1.06
C PHE A 332 -10.62 -27.69 -2.20
N GLU A 333 -10.01 -26.86 -3.08
CA GLU A 333 -9.25 -27.36 -4.22
C GLU A 333 -8.08 -28.26 -3.79
N ILE A 334 -7.40 -27.92 -2.70
CA ILE A 334 -6.27 -28.71 -2.18
C ILE A 334 -6.73 -30.08 -1.71
N PHE A 335 -7.87 -30.15 -1.03
CA PHE A 335 -8.45 -31.42 -0.62
C PHE A 335 -8.77 -32.31 -1.83
N ASP A 336 -9.41 -31.74 -2.84
CA ASP A 336 -9.76 -32.43 -4.07
C ASP A 336 -8.51 -32.87 -4.86
N ASP A 337 -7.49 -32.00 -4.97
CA ASP A 337 -6.24 -32.29 -5.71
C ASP A 337 -5.46 -33.44 -5.08
N PHE A 338 -5.28 -33.44 -3.76
CA PHE A 338 -4.53 -34.51 -3.08
C PHE A 338 -5.29 -35.83 -3.07
N ASN A 339 -6.62 -35.81 -3.11
CA ASN A 339 -7.45 -37.01 -3.08
C ASN A 339 -7.86 -37.50 -4.48
N LYS A 340 -7.44 -36.83 -5.54
CA LYS A 340 -7.83 -37.16 -6.92
C LYS A 340 -7.47 -38.57 -7.37
N HIS A 341 -6.36 -39.13 -6.87
CA HIS A 341 -5.85 -40.44 -7.29
C HIS A 341 -5.80 -41.45 -6.15
N ALA A 342 -5.71 -41.01 -4.93
CA ALA A 342 -5.72 -41.82 -3.72
C ALA A 342 -6.19 -40.96 -2.53
N ALA A 343 -6.79 -41.56 -1.52
CA ALA A 343 -7.14 -40.87 -0.29
C ALA A 343 -5.84 -40.54 0.49
N THR A 344 -5.30 -39.35 0.24
CA THR A 344 -4.02 -38.91 0.78
C THR A 344 -4.22 -38.07 2.05
N ILE A 345 -5.28 -37.27 2.08
CA ILE A 345 -5.65 -36.42 3.23
C ILE A 345 -7.09 -36.68 3.63
N GLU A 346 -7.37 -36.54 4.91
CA GLU A 346 -8.69 -36.78 5.49
C GLU A 346 -9.34 -35.47 5.91
N ASP A 347 -10.67 -35.37 5.72
CA ASP A 347 -11.45 -34.27 6.28
C ASP A 347 -11.73 -34.60 7.77
N ALA A 348 -11.12 -33.80 8.66
CA ALA A 348 -11.36 -33.93 10.10
C ALA A 348 -12.77 -33.43 10.47
N SER A 349 -13.25 -33.78 11.65
CA SER A 349 -14.54 -33.28 12.14
C SER A 349 -14.56 -31.75 12.17
N PRO A 350 -15.63 -31.12 11.68
CA PRO A 350 -15.73 -29.67 11.67
C PRO A 350 -15.68 -29.08 13.09
N LEU A 351 -15.01 -27.93 13.23
CA LEU A 351 -14.90 -27.18 14.48
C LEU A 351 -16.10 -26.21 14.59
N ASP A 352 -17.29 -26.73 14.86
CA ASP A 352 -18.55 -25.97 14.94
C ASP A 352 -18.88 -25.50 16.37
N GLU A 353 -18.15 -25.96 17.38
CA GLU A 353 -18.31 -25.57 18.78
C GLU A 353 -17.53 -24.27 19.08
N SER A 354 -18.26 -23.20 19.45
CA SER A 354 -17.70 -21.90 19.77
C SER A 354 -17.28 -21.79 21.24
N TRP A 355 -15.99 -21.55 21.46
CA TRP A 355 -15.41 -21.25 22.76
C TRP A 355 -15.34 -19.75 23.06
N ARG A 356 -15.85 -18.91 22.15
CA ARG A 356 -15.82 -17.45 22.23
C ARG A 356 -17.13 -16.87 22.70
N SER A 357 -18.22 -17.21 22.01
CA SER A 357 -19.49 -16.47 22.08
C SER A 357 -20.54 -17.20 22.90
N CYS A 358 -21.35 -16.46 23.65
CA CYS A 358 -22.50 -16.96 24.37
C CYS A 358 -23.65 -17.37 23.43
N GLN A 359 -24.62 -18.10 23.98
CA GLN A 359 -25.75 -18.66 23.24
C GLN A 359 -26.57 -17.61 22.46
N PRO A 360 -26.99 -16.45 23.01
CA PRO A 360 -27.79 -15.47 22.26
C PRO A 360 -27.10 -14.92 20.98
N ILE A 361 -25.77 -14.78 21.03
CA ILE A 361 -24.99 -14.32 19.88
C ILE A 361 -24.99 -15.39 18.79
N LEU A 362 -24.78 -16.66 19.14
CA LEU A 362 -24.78 -17.74 18.15
C LEU A 362 -26.15 -17.98 17.55
N GLU A 363 -27.23 -17.85 18.33
CA GLU A 363 -28.60 -17.89 17.82
C GLU A 363 -28.86 -16.79 16.78
N PHE A 364 -28.43 -15.55 17.08
CA PHE A 364 -28.49 -14.44 16.14
C PHE A 364 -27.70 -14.73 14.87
N VAL A 365 -26.45 -15.17 14.98
CA VAL A 365 -25.57 -15.46 13.84
C VAL A 365 -26.13 -16.62 13.00
N ASN A 366 -26.58 -17.70 13.64
CA ASN A 366 -27.17 -18.82 12.94
C ASN A 366 -28.43 -18.39 12.15
N GLN A 367 -29.31 -17.63 12.75
CA GLN A 367 -30.51 -17.15 12.05
C GLN A 367 -30.15 -16.19 10.89
N ALA A 368 -29.14 -15.34 11.06
CA ALA A 368 -28.73 -14.39 10.03
C ALA A 368 -28.09 -15.04 8.80
N PHE A 369 -27.40 -16.18 8.94
CA PHE A 369 -26.52 -16.71 7.90
C PHE A 369 -26.73 -18.18 7.50
N ALA A 370 -27.58 -18.95 8.19
CA ALA A 370 -27.72 -20.38 7.94
C ALA A 370 -28.24 -20.69 6.52
N ASP A 371 -29.16 -19.89 6.03
CA ASP A 371 -29.76 -20.09 4.71
C ASP A 371 -29.78 -18.78 3.92
N LEU A 372 -28.99 -18.71 2.85
CA LEU A 372 -28.93 -17.57 1.94
C LEU A 372 -29.81 -17.73 0.70
N GLU A 373 -30.41 -18.91 0.47
CA GLU A 373 -31.22 -19.17 -0.72
C GLU A 373 -32.41 -18.21 -0.88
N PRO A 374 -33.16 -17.87 0.19
CA PRO A 374 -34.25 -16.88 0.08
C PRO A 374 -33.82 -15.49 -0.35
N LEU A 375 -32.54 -15.21 -0.28
CA LEU A 375 -31.96 -13.90 -0.55
C LEU A 375 -31.53 -13.71 -2.01
N CYS A 376 -31.41 -14.80 -2.80
CA CYS A 376 -30.95 -14.74 -4.19
C CYS A 376 -31.73 -13.73 -5.03
N GLY A 377 -33.04 -13.85 -5.07
CA GLY A 377 -33.90 -12.97 -5.87
C GLY A 377 -34.03 -11.56 -5.31
N SER A 378 -33.99 -11.41 -3.98
CA SER A 378 -34.25 -10.14 -3.29
C SER A 378 -33.01 -9.26 -3.15
N LEU A 379 -31.82 -9.85 -3.04
CA LEU A 379 -30.56 -9.14 -2.85
C LEU A 379 -29.62 -9.21 -4.06
N GLY A 380 -30.03 -9.91 -5.12
CA GLY A 380 -29.18 -10.15 -6.30
C GLY A 380 -27.90 -10.89 -5.93
N ILE A 381 -27.97 -11.80 -4.95
CA ILE A 381 -26.85 -12.69 -4.61
C ILE A 381 -26.80 -13.77 -5.68
N PRO A 382 -25.67 -13.97 -6.37
CA PRO A 382 -25.55 -15.02 -7.36
C PRO A 382 -25.71 -16.42 -6.73
N GLU A 383 -26.33 -17.33 -7.46
CA GLU A 383 -26.55 -18.72 -7.03
C GLU A 383 -25.23 -19.41 -6.65
N SER A 384 -24.16 -19.16 -7.41
CA SER A 384 -22.82 -19.67 -7.09
C SER A 384 -22.28 -19.21 -5.73
N THR A 385 -22.63 -17.99 -5.30
CA THR A 385 -22.29 -17.48 -3.96
C THR A 385 -23.03 -18.23 -2.86
N VAL A 386 -24.33 -18.52 -3.09
CA VAL A 386 -25.14 -19.28 -2.15
C VAL A 386 -24.65 -20.71 -2.01
N GLU A 387 -24.34 -21.37 -3.13
CA GLU A 387 -23.78 -22.72 -3.14
C GLU A 387 -22.44 -22.78 -2.39
N LYS A 388 -21.55 -21.81 -2.65
CA LYS A 388 -20.25 -21.68 -1.97
C LYS A 388 -20.45 -21.50 -0.48
N TRP A 389 -21.36 -20.63 -0.06
CA TRP A 389 -21.69 -20.42 1.34
C TRP A 389 -22.27 -21.66 2.01
N ALA A 390 -23.26 -22.29 1.39
CA ALA A 390 -23.90 -23.49 1.91
C ALA A 390 -22.91 -24.65 2.09
N LYS A 391 -21.95 -24.82 1.20
CA LYS A 391 -20.87 -25.80 1.32
C LYS A 391 -20.02 -25.56 2.59
N ALA A 392 -19.77 -24.30 2.93
CA ALA A 392 -18.96 -23.91 4.08
C ALA A 392 -19.73 -23.78 5.39
N TRP A 393 -21.05 -23.65 5.33
CA TRP A 393 -21.86 -23.37 6.53
C TRP A 393 -22.08 -24.59 7.40
N ARG A 394 -21.95 -24.38 8.73
CA ARG A 394 -22.44 -25.28 9.79
C ARG A 394 -23.01 -24.40 10.89
N ASN A 395 -24.12 -24.83 11.50
CA ASN A 395 -24.68 -24.11 12.64
C ASN A 395 -23.71 -24.13 13.82
N HIS A 396 -23.49 -22.96 14.36
CA HIS A 396 -22.59 -22.81 15.51
C HIS A 396 -23.31 -23.21 16.79
N VAL A 397 -22.61 -23.96 17.65
CA VAL A 397 -23.06 -24.34 18.97
C VAL A 397 -22.12 -23.81 20.05
N THR A 398 -22.65 -23.56 21.25
CA THR A 398 -21.85 -23.12 22.39
C THR A 398 -21.07 -24.26 23.03
N SER A 399 -19.84 -23.99 23.44
CA SER A 399 -19.12 -24.86 24.35
C SER A 399 -19.81 -24.95 25.73
N PRO A 400 -19.56 -25.99 26.54
CA PRO A 400 -20.08 -26.05 27.90
C PRO A 400 -19.71 -24.82 28.75
N GLN A 401 -18.56 -24.20 28.49
CA GLN A 401 -18.09 -23.03 29.24
C GLN A 401 -18.84 -21.76 28.85
N THR A 402 -19.14 -21.57 27.56
CA THR A 402 -19.79 -20.37 27.06
C THR A 402 -21.31 -20.39 27.14
N ARG A 403 -21.89 -21.59 27.28
CA ARG A 403 -23.35 -21.80 27.36
C ARG A 403 -24.02 -21.09 28.55
N SER A 404 -23.34 -21.01 29.67
CA SER A 404 -23.85 -20.42 30.92
C SER A 404 -23.55 -18.92 31.04
N LEU A 405 -22.81 -18.35 30.08
CA LEU A 405 -22.48 -16.94 30.14
C LEU A 405 -23.74 -16.09 29.88
N PRO A 406 -23.96 -15.01 30.66
CA PRO A 406 -24.98 -14.04 30.34
C PRO A 406 -24.68 -13.40 29.01
N GLY A 407 -25.68 -13.26 28.17
CA GLY A 407 -25.43 -12.69 26.85
C GLY A 407 -26.65 -12.03 26.24
N PHE A 408 -26.37 -11.23 25.24
CA PHE A 408 -27.36 -10.46 24.53
C PHE A 408 -26.96 -10.21 23.06
N ALA A 409 -27.91 -10.26 22.16
CA ALA A 409 -27.73 -9.85 20.79
C ALA A 409 -28.94 -9.08 20.30
N GLU A 410 -28.74 -7.94 19.65
CA GLU A 410 -29.82 -7.09 19.19
C GLU A 410 -29.49 -6.46 17.83
N TRP A 411 -30.46 -6.50 16.92
CA TRP A 411 -30.46 -5.69 15.71
C TRP A 411 -31.41 -4.51 15.89
N ILE A 412 -30.87 -3.30 15.65
CA ILE A 412 -31.56 -2.01 15.81
C ILE A 412 -31.59 -1.31 14.46
N SER A 413 -32.81 -1.00 14.01
CA SER A 413 -33.04 -0.21 12.80
C SER A 413 -33.32 1.24 13.20
N VAL A 414 -32.48 2.17 12.72
CA VAL A 414 -32.56 3.59 13.09
C VAL A 414 -33.19 4.38 11.94
N PRO A 415 -34.23 5.21 12.20
CA PRO A 415 -34.79 6.05 11.17
C PRO A 415 -33.75 6.95 10.50
N LYS A 416 -33.90 7.13 9.18
CA LYS A 416 -33.15 8.18 8.51
C LYS A 416 -33.77 9.50 8.92
N ASN A 417 -33.11 10.22 9.81
CA ASN A 417 -33.52 11.58 10.09
C ASN A 417 -33.32 12.42 8.84
N ASP A 418 -34.33 13.19 8.50
CA ASP A 418 -34.16 14.44 7.79
C ASP A 418 -33.31 15.28 8.72
N ALA A 419 -32.05 15.53 8.33
CA ALA A 419 -31.07 16.18 9.20
C ALA A 419 -31.60 17.53 9.68
N ASP A 420 -31.91 17.65 10.96
CA ASP A 420 -31.85 18.94 11.65
C ASP A 420 -30.35 19.33 11.64
N GLU A 421 -30.02 20.44 10.98
CA GLU A 421 -28.66 20.93 10.73
C GLU A 421 -27.81 21.16 12.01
N ASP A 422 -28.44 21.05 13.20
CA ASP A 422 -27.82 21.31 14.50
C ASP A 422 -27.43 20.04 15.29
N GLU A 423 -27.69 18.82 14.81
CA GLU A 423 -27.33 17.60 15.54
C GLU A 423 -26.00 17.00 15.08
N GLU A 424 -25.01 16.91 15.98
CA GLU A 424 -23.72 16.27 15.75
C GLU A 424 -23.87 14.76 15.45
N GLY A 425 -23.35 14.31 14.34
CA GLY A 425 -23.22 12.89 13.96
C GLY A 425 -24.39 12.27 13.19
N ASP A 426 -24.10 11.16 12.54
CA ASP A 426 -25.07 10.30 11.84
C ASP A 426 -26.04 9.65 12.87
N ALA A 427 -27.29 9.41 12.49
CA ALA A 427 -28.31 8.75 13.34
C ALA A 427 -27.83 7.39 13.91
N GLN A 428 -27.03 6.63 13.17
CA GLN A 428 -26.42 5.41 13.67
C GLN A 428 -25.37 5.69 14.74
N ASP A 429 -24.59 6.77 14.61
CA ASP A 429 -23.55 7.16 15.57
C ASP A 429 -24.17 7.64 16.88
N ARG A 430 -25.29 8.37 16.83
CA ARG A 430 -26.07 8.74 18.04
C ARG A 430 -26.61 7.52 18.76
N LYS A 431 -27.10 6.51 18.03
CA LYS A 431 -27.58 5.26 18.63
C LYS A 431 -26.43 4.46 19.28
N ILE A 432 -25.25 4.47 18.67
CA ILE A 432 -24.05 3.88 19.27
C ILE A 432 -23.71 4.57 20.58
N LEU A 433 -23.74 5.91 20.62
CA LEU A 433 -23.50 6.69 21.83
C LEU A 433 -24.49 6.30 22.93
N GLU A 434 -25.80 6.24 22.64
CA GLU A 434 -26.86 5.82 23.57
C GLU A 434 -26.59 4.41 24.16
N ILE A 435 -26.19 3.45 23.32
CA ILE A 435 -25.86 2.09 23.76
C ILE A 435 -24.63 2.12 24.69
N LEU A 436 -23.61 2.88 24.34
CA LEU A 436 -22.40 3.03 25.16
C LEU A 436 -22.73 3.67 26.51
N GLU A 437 -23.46 4.78 26.54
CA GLU A 437 -23.86 5.47 27.78
C GLU A 437 -24.74 4.59 28.70
N THR A 438 -25.63 3.78 28.10
CA THR A 438 -26.49 2.86 28.84
C THR A 438 -25.68 1.72 29.46
N THR A 439 -24.79 1.09 28.68
CA THR A 439 -24.06 -0.10 29.11
C THR A 439 -22.83 0.25 29.97
N ARG A 440 -22.15 1.35 29.65
CA ARG A 440 -20.90 1.78 30.30
C ARG A 440 -19.90 0.62 30.43
N ALA A 441 -19.77 -0.15 29.33
CA ALA A 441 -19.03 -1.42 29.35
C ALA A 441 -17.57 -1.25 29.77
N TRP A 442 -16.89 -0.17 29.34
CA TRP A 442 -15.51 0.12 29.67
C TRP A 442 -15.31 0.38 31.19
N GLU A 443 -16.28 1.01 31.86
CA GLU A 443 -16.21 1.24 33.29
C GLU A 443 -16.47 -0.03 34.13
N ARG A 444 -17.02 -1.04 33.48
CA ARG A 444 -17.25 -2.35 34.09
C ARG A 444 -16.09 -3.31 33.86
N GLY A 445 -15.01 -2.81 33.23
CA GLY A 445 -13.84 -3.62 32.87
C GLY A 445 -14.12 -4.67 31.78
N LEU A 446 -15.11 -4.38 30.94
CA LEU A 446 -15.44 -5.21 29.77
C LEU A 446 -14.76 -4.63 28.52
N SER A 447 -14.13 -5.46 27.75
CA SER A 447 -13.59 -5.05 26.46
C SER A 447 -14.72 -4.70 25.49
N CYS A 448 -14.69 -3.47 24.98
CA CYS A 448 -15.73 -2.93 24.10
C CYS A 448 -15.13 -2.50 22.74
N ALA A 449 -15.76 -2.92 21.65
CA ALA A 449 -15.39 -2.49 20.32
C ALA A 449 -16.58 -1.99 19.52
N VAL A 450 -16.38 -0.90 18.76
CA VAL A 450 -17.31 -0.45 17.73
C VAL A 450 -16.68 -0.68 16.37
N LEU A 451 -17.36 -1.47 15.54
CA LEU A 451 -16.89 -1.86 14.21
C LEU A 451 -17.58 -1.02 13.14
N LYS A 452 -16.78 -0.36 12.31
CA LYS A 452 -17.22 0.43 11.16
C LYS A 452 -16.80 -0.20 9.85
N ARG A 453 -17.44 0.17 8.75
CA ARG A 453 -17.11 -0.32 7.42
C ARG A 453 -15.80 0.26 6.86
N ASP A 454 -15.52 1.53 7.16
CA ASP A 454 -14.38 2.27 6.62
C ASP A 454 -13.74 3.21 7.66
N ASN A 455 -12.53 3.71 7.33
CA ASN A 455 -11.75 4.57 8.22
C ASN A 455 -12.43 5.93 8.49
N ARG A 456 -13.19 6.49 7.52
CA ARG A 456 -13.91 7.75 7.73
C ARG A 456 -14.99 7.60 8.79
N GLY A 457 -15.72 6.47 8.78
CA GLY A 457 -16.68 6.16 9.84
C GLY A 457 -16.01 5.96 11.19
N VAL A 458 -14.81 5.39 11.22
CA VAL A 458 -14.00 5.25 12.44
C VAL A 458 -13.61 6.62 13.00
N GLU A 459 -13.05 7.49 12.17
CA GLU A 459 -12.60 8.83 12.54
C GLU A 459 -13.75 9.71 13.02
N ALA A 460 -14.88 9.73 12.28
CA ALA A 460 -16.04 10.51 12.63
C ALA A 460 -16.64 10.08 13.98
N LEU A 461 -16.80 8.78 14.21
CA LEU A 461 -17.31 8.27 15.48
C LEU A 461 -16.33 8.52 16.62
N ALA A 462 -15.05 8.35 16.42
CA ALA A 462 -14.04 8.61 17.45
C ALA A 462 -14.09 10.08 17.91
N ALA A 463 -14.18 11.03 16.97
CA ALA A 463 -14.33 12.45 17.28
C ALA A 463 -15.63 12.73 18.08
N LEU A 464 -16.74 12.10 17.71
CA LEU A 464 -18.00 12.23 18.45
C LEU A 464 -17.88 11.72 19.89
N LEU A 465 -17.33 10.52 20.08
CA LEU A 465 -17.17 9.93 21.41
C LEU A 465 -16.21 10.75 22.30
N GLN A 466 -15.12 11.27 21.73
CA GLN A 466 -14.20 12.17 22.42
C GLN A 466 -14.90 13.46 22.86
N SER A 467 -15.77 14.04 22.02
CA SER A 467 -16.54 15.25 22.39
C SER A 467 -17.51 15.01 23.55
N LYS A 468 -17.81 13.75 23.88
CA LYS A 468 -18.67 13.32 25.00
C LYS A 468 -17.89 12.73 26.18
N ASP A 469 -16.59 12.98 26.23
CA ASP A 469 -15.68 12.50 27.30
C ASP A 469 -15.66 10.97 27.48
N ILE A 470 -16.00 10.20 26.43
CA ILE A 470 -15.87 8.75 26.44
C ILE A 470 -14.45 8.38 26.02
N PRO A 471 -13.72 7.58 26.81
CA PRO A 471 -12.36 7.20 26.49
C PRO A 471 -12.35 6.28 25.24
N VAL A 472 -11.71 6.73 24.17
CA VAL A 472 -11.66 6.06 22.88
C VAL A 472 -10.23 5.75 22.48
N ALA A 473 -10.00 4.54 22.01
CA ALA A 473 -8.82 4.15 21.25
C ALA A 473 -9.21 3.79 19.82
N VAL A 474 -8.63 4.45 18.84
CA VAL A 474 -8.79 4.10 17.44
C VAL A 474 -7.80 2.99 17.11
N GLU A 475 -8.35 1.80 16.85
CA GLU A 475 -7.52 0.67 16.39
C GLU A 475 -7.19 0.88 14.92
N GLY A 476 -5.93 1.02 14.66
CA GLY A 476 -5.45 1.27 13.32
C GLY A 476 -4.25 2.17 13.36
N LYS A 477 -3.72 2.40 12.19
CA LYS A 477 -2.55 3.23 12.02
C LYS A 477 -2.98 4.70 12.10
N THR A 478 -3.05 5.25 13.30
CA THR A 478 -3.19 6.70 13.48
C THR A 478 -1.85 7.36 13.18
N ASN A 479 -1.92 8.54 12.62
CA ASN A 479 -0.72 9.36 12.45
C ASN A 479 -0.76 10.50 13.50
N PRO A 480 -0.14 10.31 14.66
CA PRO A 480 -0.16 11.31 15.74
C PRO A 480 0.53 12.63 15.37
N CYS A 481 1.18 12.67 14.21
CA CYS A 481 1.81 13.89 13.71
C CYS A 481 0.84 14.78 12.91
N VAL A 482 -0.30 14.24 12.43
CA VAL A 482 -1.22 14.96 11.53
C VAL A 482 -2.67 15.00 12.04
N ASP A 483 -3.03 14.17 13.02
CA ASP A 483 -4.39 14.04 13.58
C ASP A 483 -4.80 15.17 14.53
N ASN A 484 -4.01 16.23 14.60
CA ASN A 484 -4.17 17.30 15.55
C ASN A 484 -3.82 18.69 14.97
N PRO A 485 -4.37 19.79 15.53
CA PRO A 485 -4.13 21.14 15.03
C PRO A 485 -2.66 21.55 15.02
N LEU A 486 -1.89 21.18 16.06
CA LEU A 486 -0.46 21.52 16.15
C LEU A 486 0.33 20.89 15.00
N GLY A 487 0.12 19.61 14.74
CA GLY A 487 0.76 18.89 13.63
C GLY A 487 0.43 19.53 12.27
N ALA A 488 -0.85 19.85 12.05
CA ALA A 488 -1.29 20.52 10.83
C ALA A 488 -0.56 21.87 10.61
N VAL A 489 -0.39 22.66 11.66
CA VAL A 489 0.29 23.96 11.60
C VAL A 489 1.80 23.81 11.39
N LEU A 490 2.44 22.87 12.08
CA LEU A 490 3.87 22.56 11.88
C LEU A 490 4.16 22.16 10.44
N LEU A 491 3.32 21.30 9.86
CA LEU A 491 3.43 20.89 8.46
C LEU A 491 3.18 22.07 7.51
N ALA A 492 2.16 22.89 7.77
CA ALA A 492 1.87 24.08 6.97
C ALA A 492 3.06 25.07 6.98
N ALA A 493 3.66 25.32 8.15
CA ALA A 493 4.84 26.19 8.27
C ALA A 493 6.03 25.64 7.47
N LEU A 494 6.27 24.31 7.49
CA LEU A 494 7.34 23.69 6.71
C LEU A 494 7.05 23.70 5.21
N ARG A 495 5.79 23.47 4.77
CA ARG A 495 5.39 23.60 3.36
C ARG A 495 5.60 25.00 2.83
N MET A 496 5.24 26.03 3.62
CA MET A 496 5.50 27.42 3.29
C MET A 496 7.00 27.71 3.16
N VAL A 497 7.84 27.11 4.01
CA VAL A 497 9.31 27.23 3.91
C VAL A 497 9.82 26.57 2.62
N ALA A 498 9.28 25.42 2.24
CA ALA A 498 9.64 24.72 1.01
C ALA A 498 9.14 25.47 -0.22
N SER A 499 7.87 25.87 -0.22
CA SER A 499 7.17 26.51 -1.36
C SER A 499 6.57 27.85 -0.93
N PRO A 500 7.29 28.97 -1.11
CA PRO A 500 6.84 30.29 -0.65
C PRO A 500 5.52 30.77 -1.28
N ASP A 501 5.17 30.24 -2.44
CA ASP A 501 3.96 30.60 -3.18
C ASP A 501 2.71 29.80 -2.75
N ASP A 502 2.86 28.90 -1.78
CA ASP A 502 1.75 28.13 -1.20
C ASP A 502 0.90 29.00 -0.26
N ALA A 503 -0.07 29.69 -0.85
CA ALA A 503 -0.98 30.58 -0.13
C ALA A 503 -1.84 29.86 0.91
N LEU A 504 -2.22 28.60 0.68
CA LEU A 504 -3.00 27.82 1.62
C LEU A 504 -2.19 27.50 2.87
N SER A 505 -0.99 26.98 2.71
CA SER A 505 -0.08 26.69 3.84
C SER A 505 0.28 27.94 4.62
N HIS A 506 0.46 29.08 3.95
CA HIS A 506 0.66 30.38 4.60
C HIS A 506 -0.55 30.77 5.45
N THR A 507 -1.76 30.66 4.91
CA THR A 507 -2.99 31.00 5.64
C THR A 507 -3.19 30.12 6.86
N VAL A 508 -2.98 28.81 6.73
CA VAL A 508 -3.09 27.84 7.85
C VAL A 508 -2.04 28.16 8.93
N ALA A 509 -0.79 28.38 8.53
CA ALA A 509 0.27 28.68 9.48
C ALA A 509 0.02 30.00 10.22
N CYS A 510 -0.38 31.07 9.54
CA CYS A 510 -0.67 32.38 10.16
C CYS A 510 -1.96 32.39 11.00
N GLY A 511 -2.90 31.50 10.72
CA GLY A 511 -4.15 31.37 11.48
C GLY A 511 -4.00 30.83 12.90
N PHE A 512 -2.85 30.26 13.24
CA PHE A 512 -2.61 29.68 14.56
C PHE A 512 -1.89 30.67 15.47
N PRO A 513 -2.42 30.99 16.66
CA PRO A 513 -1.92 32.09 17.50
C PRO A 513 -0.44 31.98 17.87
N SER A 514 0.07 30.77 18.07
CA SER A 514 1.44 30.54 18.56
C SER A 514 2.51 30.77 17.47
N THR A 515 2.17 30.86 16.19
CA THR A 515 3.15 30.97 15.10
C THR A 515 3.89 32.31 15.07
N SER A 516 3.31 33.37 15.67
CA SER A 516 4.00 34.62 15.88
C SER A 516 5.22 34.46 16.82
N ALA A 517 5.12 33.56 17.82
CA ALA A 517 6.24 33.25 18.72
C ALA A 517 7.37 32.49 18.01
N TRP A 518 7.08 31.79 16.89
CA TRP A 518 8.10 31.15 16.05
C TRP A 518 8.87 32.18 15.20
N GLY A 519 8.38 33.42 15.14
CA GLY A 519 8.89 34.48 14.29
C GLY A 519 8.30 34.52 12.90
N LEU A 520 7.14 33.88 12.72
CA LEU A 520 6.30 34.00 11.53
C LEU A 520 5.45 35.28 11.72
N ASP A 521 5.97 36.37 11.27
CA ASP A 521 5.36 37.70 11.26
C ASP A 521 5.10 38.16 9.79
N ASP A 522 4.93 39.44 9.57
CA ASP A 522 4.71 40.02 8.25
C ASP A 522 5.88 39.84 7.27
N ARG A 523 6.94 39.13 7.64
CA ARG A 523 8.14 38.90 6.83
C ARG A 523 8.44 37.42 6.58
N PRO A 524 7.62 36.72 5.79
CA PRO A 524 7.75 35.28 5.54
C PRO A 524 9.13 34.85 5.02
N TRP A 525 9.79 35.72 4.24
CA TRP A 525 11.11 35.43 3.70
C TRP A 525 12.22 35.43 4.77
N VAL A 526 12.10 36.21 5.84
CA VAL A 526 13.02 36.19 6.99
C VAL A 526 12.85 34.88 7.77
N PHE A 527 11.60 34.52 8.05
CA PHE A 527 11.27 33.26 8.68
C PHE A 527 11.83 32.08 7.87
N ARG A 528 11.57 32.06 6.57
CA ARG A 528 12.09 31.03 5.66
C ARG A 528 13.62 30.92 5.73
N LYS A 529 14.36 32.02 5.62
CA LYS A 529 15.82 32.01 5.69
C LYS A 529 16.35 31.49 7.02
N LYS A 530 15.76 31.94 8.14
CA LYS A 530 16.12 31.50 9.49
C LYS A 530 15.85 30.00 9.66
N THR A 531 14.68 29.53 9.22
CA THR A 531 14.29 28.13 9.31
C THR A 531 15.19 27.23 8.46
N LEU A 532 15.45 27.57 7.21
CA LEU A 532 16.36 26.79 6.35
C LEU A 532 17.76 26.70 6.96
N SER A 533 18.29 27.79 7.53
CA SER A 533 19.58 27.76 8.22
C SER A 533 19.54 26.87 9.47
N SER A 534 18.47 26.94 10.25
CA SER A 534 18.29 26.10 11.45
C SER A 534 18.20 24.61 11.08
N LEU A 535 17.39 24.26 10.10
CA LEU A 535 17.24 22.87 9.60
C LEU A 535 18.57 22.30 9.11
N ALA A 536 19.35 23.10 8.38
CA ALA A 536 20.65 22.67 7.86
C ALA A 536 21.71 22.46 8.97
N LEU A 537 21.76 23.38 9.96
CA LEU A 537 22.80 23.37 10.98
C LEU A 537 22.46 22.51 12.21
N ARG A 538 21.17 22.44 12.59
CA ARG A 538 20.72 21.84 13.85
C ARG A 538 19.75 20.70 13.70
N GLY A 539 19.25 20.46 12.50
CA GLY A 539 18.28 19.41 12.17
C GLY A 539 16.83 19.80 12.44
N TYR A 540 15.92 18.90 12.06
CA TYR A 540 14.48 19.08 12.18
C TYR A 540 14.02 19.02 13.63
N ALA A 541 14.45 18.02 14.39
CA ALA A 541 14.02 17.83 15.77
C ALA A 541 14.32 19.05 16.65
N THR A 542 15.53 19.62 16.56
CA THR A 542 15.92 20.80 17.33
C THR A 542 15.13 22.04 16.92
N THR A 543 14.94 22.24 15.62
CA THR A 543 14.21 23.40 15.09
C THR A 543 12.73 23.35 15.48
N LEU A 544 12.10 22.19 15.35
CA LEU A 544 10.69 22.00 15.69
C LEU A 544 10.44 22.02 17.19
N ARG A 545 11.39 21.56 18.00
CA ARG A 545 11.32 21.67 19.47
C ARG A 545 11.21 23.13 19.90
N GLU A 546 12.03 24.02 19.31
CA GLU A 546 11.93 25.46 19.62
C GLU A 546 10.55 26.04 19.27
N TRP A 547 9.93 25.61 18.17
CA TRP A 547 8.59 26.06 17.79
C TRP A 547 7.53 25.54 18.76
N ILE A 548 7.61 24.25 19.13
CA ILE A 548 6.68 23.62 20.05
C ILE A 548 6.81 24.23 21.47
N ASP A 549 8.03 24.44 21.97
CA ASP A 549 8.26 25.07 23.28
C ASP A 549 7.73 26.50 23.30
N ALA A 550 7.91 27.27 22.22
CA ALA A 550 7.35 28.61 22.09
C ALA A 550 5.81 28.64 21.99
N SER A 551 5.18 27.51 21.62
CA SER A 551 3.71 27.41 21.53
C SER A 551 2.97 27.34 22.85
N ASN A 552 3.67 27.18 23.98
CA ASN A 552 3.15 27.15 25.34
C ASN A 552 1.91 26.24 25.54
N LEU A 553 2.08 24.93 25.32
CA LEU A 553 1.02 23.90 25.40
C LEU A 553 0.68 23.51 26.86
N ALA A 554 0.80 24.46 27.85
CA ALA A 554 0.81 24.12 29.28
C ALA A 554 -0.43 23.38 29.81
N ASP A 555 -1.61 23.65 29.26
CA ASP A 555 -2.90 23.14 29.74
C ASP A 555 -3.58 22.13 28.80
N GLU A 556 -2.84 21.59 27.80
CA GLU A 556 -3.37 20.71 26.74
C GLU A 556 -2.63 19.35 26.71
N PRO A 557 -3.00 18.38 27.57
CA PRO A 557 -2.31 17.08 27.65
C PRO A 557 -2.24 16.36 26.33
N PHE A 558 -3.33 16.37 25.53
CA PHE A 558 -3.39 15.75 24.22
C PHE A 558 -2.36 16.35 23.24
N LEU A 559 -2.29 17.68 23.14
CA LEU A 559 -1.33 18.34 22.26
C LEU A 559 0.13 18.12 22.72
N LYS A 560 0.38 17.97 24.02
CA LYS A 560 1.72 17.59 24.53
C LYS A 560 2.13 16.20 24.07
N GLU A 561 1.23 15.24 24.14
CA GLU A 561 1.48 13.88 23.67
C GLU A 561 1.76 13.87 22.16
N ARG A 562 0.94 14.58 21.37
CA ARG A 562 1.12 14.72 19.93
C ARG A 562 2.42 15.47 19.56
N ALA A 563 2.79 16.47 20.33
CA ALA A 563 4.07 17.18 20.21
C ALA A 563 5.26 16.23 20.46
N ALA A 564 5.20 15.41 21.49
CA ALA A 564 6.23 14.41 21.78
C ALA A 564 6.37 13.38 20.64
N ALA A 565 5.25 12.89 20.10
CA ALA A 565 5.22 11.98 18.97
C ALA A 565 5.84 12.63 17.70
N PHE A 566 5.53 13.91 17.45
CA PHE A 566 6.07 14.67 16.32
C PHE A 566 7.59 14.86 16.46
N LEU A 567 8.07 15.21 17.65
CA LEU A 567 9.51 15.37 17.92
C LEU A 567 10.27 14.05 17.79
N LEU A 568 9.71 12.95 18.30
CA LEU A 568 10.31 11.63 18.13
C LEU A 568 10.42 11.26 16.64
N ALA A 569 9.42 11.59 15.85
CA ALA A 569 9.46 11.39 14.40
C ALA A 569 10.56 12.25 13.75
N ALA A 570 10.68 13.50 14.15
CA ALA A 570 11.72 14.40 13.65
C ALA A 570 13.14 13.90 14.03
N GLU A 571 13.33 13.37 15.24
CA GLU A 571 14.60 12.77 15.68
C GLU A 571 14.95 11.53 14.83
N GLN A 572 13.97 10.69 14.52
CA GLN A 572 14.18 9.51 13.67
C GLN A 572 14.51 9.90 12.24
N PHE A 573 13.89 10.94 11.70
CA PHE A 573 14.23 11.45 10.38
C PHE A 573 15.67 12.00 10.38
N ASP A 574 16.04 12.84 11.35
CA ASP A 574 17.39 13.41 11.48
C ASP A 574 18.47 12.32 11.61
N ALA A 575 18.16 11.20 12.28
CA ALA A 575 19.08 10.07 12.45
C ALA A 575 19.31 9.27 11.15
N ASN A 576 18.28 9.21 10.27
CA ASN A 576 18.29 8.33 9.09
C ASN A 576 18.38 9.08 7.77
N ARG A 577 18.30 10.42 7.75
CA ARG A 577 18.29 11.21 6.52
C ARG A 577 19.63 11.19 5.80
N ASN A 578 19.60 11.21 4.48
CA ASN A 578 20.76 11.43 3.64
C ASN A 578 21.02 12.93 3.45
N ALA A 579 22.20 13.30 2.95
CA ALA A 579 22.56 14.69 2.68
C ALA A 579 21.66 15.37 1.60
N SER A 580 20.97 14.58 0.78
CA SER A 580 20.05 15.04 -0.26
C SER A 580 18.63 15.27 0.23
N ASP A 581 18.27 14.75 1.41
CA ASP A 581 16.90 14.78 1.91
C ASP A 581 16.55 16.16 2.45
N GLY A 582 15.54 16.78 1.86
CA GLY A 582 15.07 18.13 2.17
C GLY A 582 13.71 18.15 2.89
N ILE A 583 13.11 19.35 2.96
CA ILE A 583 11.78 19.52 3.58
C ILE A 583 10.70 18.63 2.91
N PRO A 584 10.64 18.48 1.58
CA PRO A 584 9.65 17.60 0.96
C PRO A 584 9.75 16.15 1.41
N ASP A 585 10.98 15.66 1.66
CA ASP A 585 11.22 14.29 2.14
C ASP A 585 10.77 14.14 3.60
N PHE A 586 11.05 15.15 4.44
CA PHE A 586 10.56 15.18 5.81
C PHE A 586 9.03 15.22 5.88
N LEU A 587 8.38 16.05 5.06
CA LEU A 587 6.91 16.12 5.01
C LEU A 587 6.31 14.77 4.64
N ARG A 588 6.82 14.11 3.60
CA ARG A 588 6.40 12.76 3.21
C ARG A 588 6.61 11.75 4.32
N PHE A 589 7.77 11.78 4.98
CA PHE A 589 8.07 10.90 6.11
C PHE A 589 7.06 11.06 7.24
N ILE A 590 6.75 12.30 7.63
CA ILE A 590 5.76 12.59 8.68
C ILE A 590 4.35 12.15 8.26
N GLU A 591 3.91 12.48 7.05
CA GLU A 591 2.56 12.18 6.55
C GLU A 591 2.31 10.69 6.37
N SER A 592 3.34 9.92 6.04
CA SER A 592 3.27 8.47 5.89
C SER A 592 3.38 7.69 7.19
N ARG A 593 3.65 8.37 8.31
CA ARG A 593 3.90 7.73 9.60
C ARG A 593 2.62 7.15 10.19
N GLN A 594 2.74 5.96 10.75
CA GLN A 594 1.64 5.25 11.40
C GLN A 594 2.13 4.64 12.71
N THR A 595 1.36 4.83 13.77
CA THR A 595 1.68 4.31 15.10
C THR A 595 0.47 3.52 15.62
N GLN A 596 0.72 2.38 16.27
CA GLN A 596 -0.31 1.68 17.04
C GLN A 596 -0.36 2.30 18.44
N GLU A 597 -1.55 2.68 18.88
CA GLU A 597 -1.77 3.10 20.26
C GLU A 597 -1.75 1.87 21.19
N ASN A 598 -1.27 2.04 22.42
CA ASN A 598 -1.12 0.96 23.38
C ASN A 598 -2.48 0.34 23.76
N GLU A 599 -2.51 -0.98 23.97
CA GLU A 599 -3.67 -1.72 24.41
C GLU A 599 -4.05 -1.33 25.86
N SER A 600 -5.13 -0.53 26.02
CA SER A 600 -5.78 -0.30 27.30
C SER A 600 -7.13 -1.02 27.32
N SER A 601 -7.47 -1.68 28.45
CA SER A 601 -8.74 -2.37 28.64
C SER A 601 -9.91 -1.46 28.97
N ASP A 602 -9.64 -0.21 29.36
CA ASP A 602 -10.62 0.72 29.93
C ASP A 602 -11.05 1.79 28.91
N VAL A 603 -11.00 1.45 27.64
CA VAL A 603 -11.37 2.33 26.53
C VAL A 603 -12.33 1.63 25.55
N VAL A 604 -13.13 2.41 24.84
CA VAL A 604 -13.93 1.95 23.73
C VAL A 604 -13.03 1.92 22.49
N ARG A 605 -12.80 0.75 21.91
CA ARG A 605 -12.02 0.60 20.68
C ARG A 605 -12.90 0.85 19.47
N VAL A 606 -12.52 1.78 18.61
CA VAL A 606 -13.20 2.03 17.33
C VAL A 606 -12.29 1.60 16.19
N MET A 607 -12.78 0.68 15.34
CA MET A 607 -11.96 0.08 14.29
C MET A 607 -12.81 -0.33 13.08
N THR A 608 -12.14 -0.67 11.98
CA THR A 608 -12.81 -1.32 10.85
C THR A 608 -13.03 -2.80 11.10
N VAL A 609 -14.01 -3.42 10.41
CA VAL A 609 -14.22 -4.87 10.48
C VAL A 609 -12.96 -5.65 10.13
N HIS A 610 -12.17 -5.20 9.15
CA HIS A 610 -10.93 -5.85 8.75
C HIS A 610 -9.89 -5.91 9.87
N GLN A 611 -9.76 -4.83 10.65
CA GLN A 611 -8.85 -4.75 11.79
C GLN A 611 -9.28 -5.64 12.95
N SER A 612 -10.59 -5.92 13.07
CA SER A 612 -11.12 -6.77 14.14
C SER A 612 -10.92 -8.27 13.92
N LYS A 613 -10.49 -8.70 12.71
CA LYS A 613 -10.26 -10.13 12.43
C LYS A 613 -9.20 -10.70 13.36
N GLY A 614 -9.47 -11.90 13.88
CA GLY A 614 -8.61 -12.52 14.90
C GLY A 614 -8.90 -12.05 16.34
N LEU A 615 -9.44 -10.84 16.54
CA LEU A 615 -9.75 -10.29 17.85
C LEU A 615 -11.11 -10.78 18.38
N GLY A 616 -11.36 -10.56 19.67
CA GLY A 616 -12.63 -10.86 20.30
C GLY A 616 -12.88 -9.97 21.53
N PHE A 617 -14.08 -9.38 21.61
CA PHE A 617 -14.45 -8.40 22.62
C PHE A 617 -15.68 -8.85 23.44
N ASP A 618 -15.77 -8.43 24.69
CA ASP A 618 -16.95 -8.75 25.51
C ASP A 618 -18.21 -8.16 24.91
N MET A 619 -18.14 -6.93 24.41
CA MET A 619 -19.21 -6.22 23.73
C MET A 619 -18.76 -5.72 22.37
N VAL A 620 -19.57 -5.94 21.36
CA VAL A 620 -19.35 -5.42 20.00
C VAL A 620 -20.59 -4.66 19.53
N ILE A 621 -20.37 -3.48 18.96
CA ILE A 621 -21.38 -2.72 18.22
C ILE A 621 -20.94 -2.68 16.76
N ALA A 622 -21.69 -3.32 15.87
CA ALA A 622 -21.42 -3.33 14.42
C ALA A 622 -22.31 -2.33 13.71
N SER A 623 -21.74 -1.39 12.95
CA SER A 623 -22.47 -0.34 12.25
C SER A 623 -21.89 -0.07 10.86
N GLY A 624 -22.70 0.53 9.98
CA GLY A 624 -22.30 0.86 8.62
C GLY A 624 -22.17 -0.34 7.66
N LEU A 625 -22.58 -1.54 8.07
CA LEU A 625 -22.62 -2.74 7.20
C LEU A 625 -23.67 -2.62 6.09
N ASP A 626 -24.64 -1.72 6.26
CA ASP A 626 -25.69 -1.37 5.30
C ASP A 626 -25.23 -0.35 4.25
N LYS A 627 -24.06 0.27 4.42
CA LYS A 627 -23.46 1.20 3.45
C LYS A 627 -22.79 0.40 2.34
N LYS A 628 -22.95 0.85 1.09
CA LYS A 628 -22.20 0.26 -0.04
C LYS A 628 -20.70 0.43 0.20
N GLY A 629 -19.95 -0.65 0.05
CA GLY A 629 -18.50 -0.55 0.01
C GLY A 629 -18.07 0.43 -1.10
N ARG A 630 -17.01 1.19 -0.87
CA ARG A 630 -16.49 2.11 -1.88
C ARG A 630 -16.10 1.29 -3.11
N GLU A 631 -16.64 1.63 -4.26
CA GLU A 631 -16.10 1.11 -5.51
C GLU A 631 -14.70 1.72 -5.64
N ASN A 632 -13.68 0.87 -5.62
CA ASN A 632 -12.33 1.32 -5.89
C ASN A 632 -12.35 1.91 -7.30
N GLY A 633 -12.08 3.22 -7.41
CA GLY A 633 -12.03 3.93 -8.68
C GLY A 633 -10.83 3.57 -9.56
N GLY A 634 -10.16 2.45 -9.26
CA GLY A 634 -9.03 1.95 -10.01
C GLY A 634 -9.41 1.22 -11.29
N THR A 635 -8.41 0.92 -12.10
CA THR A 635 -8.56 0.20 -13.36
C THR A 635 -9.17 -1.19 -13.13
N ASN A 636 -10.35 -1.43 -13.71
CA ASN A 636 -11.05 -2.72 -13.61
C ASN A 636 -10.40 -3.75 -14.54
N LEU A 637 -9.26 -4.31 -14.13
CA LEU A 637 -8.56 -5.38 -14.84
C LEU A 637 -9.18 -6.73 -14.49
N ALA A 638 -9.77 -7.39 -15.46
CA ALA A 638 -10.20 -8.78 -15.38
C ALA A 638 -9.12 -9.73 -15.88
N LEU A 639 -8.90 -10.82 -15.17
CA LEU A 639 -8.04 -11.93 -15.54
C LEU A 639 -8.90 -13.19 -15.68
N GLY A 640 -8.90 -13.83 -16.81
CA GLY A 640 -9.75 -14.99 -17.03
C GLY A 640 -9.03 -16.17 -17.71
N PRO A 641 -9.53 -17.39 -17.54
CA PRO A 641 -10.06 -18.00 -16.33
C PRO A 641 -8.95 -18.30 -15.31
N ALA A 642 -9.27 -18.31 -14.01
CA ALA A 642 -8.30 -18.22 -12.92
C ALA A 642 -7.86 -19.55 -12.27
N SER A 643 -8.51 -20.68 -12.52
CA SER A 643 -8.30 -21.90 -11.70
C SER A 643 -6.93 -22.57 -11.84
N ASN A 644 -6.21 -22.51 -12.97
CA ASN A 644 -4.85 -23.10 -13.08
C ASN A 644 -3.88 -22.26 -13.91
N ALA A 645 -4.36 -21.42 -14.84
CA ALA A 645 -3.55 -20.46 -15.57
C ALA A 645 -4.44 -19.32 -16.08
N VAL A 646 -4.00 -18.08 -15.88
CA VAL A 646 -4.63 -16.94 -16.53
C VAL A 646 -4.41 -17.04 -18.03
N LYS A 647 -5.49 -17.03 -18.80
CA LYS A 647 -5.44 -17.15 -20.26
C LYS A 647 -5.51 -15.80 -20.96
N TRP A 648 -6.09 -14.79 -20.32
CA TRP A 648 -6.18 -13.44 -20.86
C TRP A 648 -6.33 -12.40 -19.75
N GLY A 649 -5.90 -11.16 -20.05
CA GLY A 649 -6.07 -9.97 -19.23
C GLY A 649 -6.75 -8.86 -20.04
N LEU A 650 -7.80 -8.25 -19.49
CA LEU A 650 -8.54 -7.16 -20.13
C LEU A 650 -8.95 -6.08 -19.14
N VAL A 651 -8.59 -4.83 -19.43
CA VAL A 651 -9.23 -3.67 -18.80
C VAL A 651 -10.65 -3.58 -19.32
N LEU A 652 -11.61 -3.96 -18.48
CA LEU A 652 -13.00 -4.07 -18.90
C LEU A 652 -13.54 -2.73 -19.42
N PRO A 653 -14.35 -2.74 -20.48
CA PRO A 653 -15.17 -1.59 -20.83
C PRO A 653 -16.20 -1.30 -19.73
N ALA A 654 -16.90 -0.16 -19.81
CA ALA A 654 -17.96 0.16 -18.88
C ALA A 654 -18.99 -0.98 -18.79
N LYS A 655 -19.54 -1.19 -17.58
CA LYS A 655 -20.39 -2.35 -17.26
C LYS A 655 -21.52 -2.54 -18.29
N GLU A 656 -22.19 -1.46 -18.67
CA GLU A 656 -23.27 -1.47 -19.65
C GLU A 656 -22.88 -2.00 -21.04
N PHE A 657 -21.60 -1.86 -21.41
CA PHE A 657 -21.05 -2.37 -22.66
C PHE A 657 -20.54 -3.81 -22.51
N ALA A 658 -19.84 -4.10 -21.42
CA ALA A 658 -19.34 -5.44 -21.16
C ALA A 658 -20.46 -6.47 -21.04
N GLU A 659 -21.62 -6.10 -20.48
CA GLU A 659 -22.80 -6.96 -20.37
C GLU A 659 -23.37 -7.40 -21.72
N GLN A 660 -23.01 -6.74 -22.82
CA GLN A 660 -23.50 -7.08 -24.17
C GLN A 660 -22.71 -8.24 -24.80
N ASP A 661 -21.52 -8.55 -24.30
CA ASP A 661 -20.73 -9.70 -24.73
C ASP A 661 -20.86 -10.86 -23.73
N ALA A 662 -20.97 -12.08 -24.25
CA ALA A 662 -21.21 -13.24 -23.38
C ALA A 662 -20.02 -13.54 -22.45
N VAL A 663 -18.79 -13.46 -22.98
CA VAL A 663 -17.56 -13.76 -22.21
C VAL A 663 -17.37 -12.71 -21.11
N LEU A 664 -17.50 -11.43 -21.45
CA LEU A 664 -17.32 -10.34 -20.51
C LEU A 664 -18.45 -10.28 -19.46
N ARG A 665 -19.68 -10.58 -19.86
CA ARG A 665 -20.82 -10.69 -18.94
C ARG A 665 -20.63 -11.81 -17.93
N ASP A 666 -20.15 -12.97 -18.35
CA ASP A 666 -19.87 -14.07 -17.42
C ASP A 666 -18.73 -13.72 -16.47
N GLN A 667 -17.70 -13.00 -16.94
CA GLN A 667 -16.64 -12.47 -16.09
C GLN A 667 -17.15 -11.44 -15.07
N LEU A 668 -18.06 -10.55 -15.48
CA LEU A 668 -18.71 -9.62 -14.55
C LEU A 668 -19.53 -10.35 -13.48
N LYS A 669 -20.24 -11.43 -13.84
CA LYS A 669 -20.96 -12.25 -12.87
C LYS A 669 -20.02 -12.90 -11.85
N ILE A 670 -18.86 -13.40 -12.29
CA ILE A 670 -17.85 -13.96 -11.40
C ILE A 670 -17.36 -12.88 -10.42
N GLN A 671 -16.98 -11.70 -10.92
CA GLN A 671 -16.53 -10.59 -10.06
C GLN A 671 -17.62 -10.14 -9.07
N GLU A 672 -18.89 -10.11 -9.52
CA GLU A 672 -20.01 -9.77 -8.66
C GLU A 672 -20.25 -10.84 -7.60
N ALA A 673 -20.10 -12.11 -7.94
CA ALA A 673 -20.22 -13.22 -7.00
C ALA A 673 -19.14 -13.16 -5.92
N GLU A 674 -17.87 -12.92 -6.31
CA GLU A 674 -16.74 -12.76 -5.40
C GLU A 674 -16.95 -11.55 -4.47
N LYS A 675 -17.39 -10.41 -5.02
CA LYS A 675 -17.69 -9.21 -4.23
C LYS A 675 -18.80 -9.47 -3.21
N LYS A 676 -19.90 -10.10 -3.63
CA LYS A 676 -21.02 -10.44 -2.74
C LYS A 676 -20.62 -11.44 -1.66
N TYR A 677 -19.80 -12.44 -2.01
CA TYR A 677 -19.25 -13.36 -1.04
C TYR A 677 -18.40 -12.63 0.00
N GLY A 678 -17.51 -11.74 -0.42
CA GLY A 678 -16.68 -10.92 0.47
C GLY A 678 -17.50 -9.98 1.37
N ASP A 679 -18.60 -9.40 0.88
CA ASP A 679 -19.51 -8.58 1.68
C ASP A 679 -20.20 -9.41 2.77
N ILE A 680 -20.66 -10.65 2.45
CA ILE A 680 -21.25 -11.57 3.41
C ILE A 680 -20.20 -12.01 4.45
N CYS A 681 -19.00 -12.37 4.02
CA CYS A 681 -17.90 -12.71 4.91
C CYS A 681 -17.55 -11.55 5.86
N THR A 682 -17.53 -10.31 5.36
CA THR A 682 -17.27 -9.12 6.18
C THR A 682 -18.33 -8.94 7.27
N ALA A 683 -19.62 -9.11 6.93
CA ALA A 683 -20.69 -9.05 7.90
C ALA A 683 -20.57 -10.21 8.93
N TYR A 684 -20.29 -11.42 8.47
CA TYR A 684 -20.09 -12.57 9.36
C TYR A 684 -18.92 -12.36 10.34
N VAL A 685 -17.78 -11.85 9.85
CA VAL A 685 -16.64 -11.53 10.72
C VAL A 685 -17.04 -10.50 11.77
N ALA A 686 -17.75 -9.43 11.40
CA ALA A 686 -18.18 -8.40 12.35
C ALA A 686 -19.04 -8.99 13.49
N LEU A 687 -20.01 -9.85 13.13
CA LEU A 687 -20.96 -10.40 14.10
C LEU A 687 -20.33 -11.48 15.01
N THR A 688 -19.28 -12.15 14.57
CA THR A 688 -18.59 -13.20 15.31
C THR A 688 -17.45 -12.72 16.19
N ARG A 689 -17.24 -11.39 16.33
CA ARG A 689 -16.22 -10.82 17.24
C ARG A 689 -16.71 -10.74 18.69
N ALA A 690 -18.03 -10.75 18.92
CA ALA A 690 -18.63 -10.60 20.23
C ALA A 690 -18.54 -11.87 21.09
N LYS A 691 -18.25 -11.70 22.40
CA LYS A 691 -18.25 -12.77 23.39
C LYS A 691 -19.54 -12.81 24.20
N LYS A 692 -20.01 -11.65 24.70
CA LYS A 692 -21.15 -11.52 25.62
C LYS A 692 -22.29 -10.68 25.05
N ALA A 693 -21.98 -9.59 24.34
CA ALA A 693 -23.02 -8.76 23.75
C ALA A 693 -22.69 -8.31 22.34
N LEU A 694 -23.72 -8.35 21.49
CA LEU A 694 -23.68 -7.92 20.09
C LEU A 694 -24.80 -6.94 19.83
N TYR A 695 -24.47 -5.75 19.35
CA TYR A 695 -25.44 -4.79 18.83
C TYR A 695 -25.16 -4.55 17.35
N VAL A 696 -26.17 -4.68 16.51
CA VAL A 696 -26.09 -4.41 15.07
C VAL A 696 -26.96 -3.20 14.78
N VAL A 697 -26.34 -2.09 14.37
CA VAL A 697 -27.05 -0.83 14.10
C VAL A 697 -27.04 -0.58 12.60
N THR A 698 -28.25 -0.46 12.01
CA THR A 698 -28.44 -0.19 10.58
C THR A 698 -29.42 0.94 10.37
N ALA A 699 -29.40 1.56 9.18
CA ALA A 699 -30.44 2.50 8.80
C ALA A 699 -31.77 1.77 8.52
N GLU A 700 -32.87 2.39 8.86
CA GLU A 700 -34.21 1.90 8.52
C GLU A 700 -34.43 1.89 7.00
N LEU A 701 -35.06 0.84 6.53
CA LEU A 701 -35.42 0.69 5.13
C LEU A 701 -36.81 1.28 4.88
N GLY A 702 -36.92 2.19 3.93
CA GLY A 702 -38.24 2.70 3.47
C GLY A 702 -39.08 1.59 2.84
N GLU A 703 -40.42 1.72 2.92
CA GLU A 703 -41.39 0.71 2.47
C GLU A 703 -41.22 0.27 1.01
N ASN A 704 -40.71 1.14 0.13
CA ASN A 704 -40.54 0.88 -1.30
C ASN A 704 -39.07 0.72 -1.74
N THR A 705 -38.17 0.36 -0.84
CA THR A 705 -36.73 0.30 -1.16
C THR A 705 -36.35 -1.02 -1.82
N ASN A 706 -35.86 -0.96 -3.05
CA ASN A 706 -35.16 -2.06 -3.73
C ASN A 706 -33.69 -2.15 -3.26
N SER A 707 -33.42 -1.89 -1.97
CA SER A 707 -32.07 -1.94 -1.41
C SER A 707 -31.56 -3.38 -1.36
N THR A 708 -30.32 -3.59 -1.75
CA THR A 708 -29.64 -4.90 -1.72
C THR A 708 -28.53 -4.92 -0.67
N ASN A 709 -28.69 -4.15 0.41
CA ASN A 709 -27.72 -4.01 1.49
C ASN A 709 -27.95 -4.98 2.67
N PHE A 710 -27.07 -4.92 3.67
CA PHE A 710 -27.11 -5.81 4.84
C PHE A 710 -28.36 -5.59 5.71
N ALA A 711 -28.92 -4.37 5.81
CA ALA A 711 -30.17 -4.15 6.52
C ALA A 711 -31.35 -4.93 5.87
N ARG A 712 -31.37 -4.97 4.53
CA ARG A 712 -32.34 -5.80 3.79
C ARG A 712 -32.12 -7.29 4.00
N HIS A 713 -30.86 -7.72 4.08
CA HIS A 713 -30.51 -9.09 4.42
C HIS A 713 -31.12 -9.49 5.79
N LEU A 714 -30.89 -8.69 6.83
CA LEU A 714 -31.43 -8.96 8.15
C LEU A 714 -32.97 -8.96 8.17
N LEU A 715 -33.60 -7.97 7.48
CA LEU A 715 -35.06 -7.90 7.37
C LEU A 715 -35.67 -9.18 6.78
N LEU A 716 -35.02 -9.75 5.77
CA LEU A 716 -35.49 -10.98 5.12
C LEU A 716 -35.25 -12.21 6.00
N GLN A 717 -34.16 -12.26 6.75
CA GLN A 717 -33.82 -13.39 7.62
C GLN A 717 -34.62 -13.40 8.92
N PHE A 718 -34.87 -12.25 9.51
CA PHE A 718 -35.59 -12.13 10.77
C PHE A 718 -37.10 -11.93 10.58
N HIS A 719 -37.58 -11.60 9.37
CA HIS A 719 -38.95 -11.28 9.07
C HIS A 719 -39.56 -10.16 9.96
N ALA A 720 -38.69 -9.30 10.50
CA ALA A 720 -39.04 -8.21 11.41
C ALA A 720 -38.02 -7.06 11.23
N PRO A 721 -38.41 -5.79 11.53
CA PRO A 721 -37.49 -4.65 11.42
C PRO A 721 -36.47 -4.56 12.55
N SER A 722 -36.55 -5.43 13.54
CA SER A 722 -35.60 -5.58 14.64
C SER A 722 -35.63 -7.01 15.18
N ALA A 723 -34.59 -7.41 15.88
CA ALA A 723 -34.48 -8.75 16.48
C ALA A 723 -33.70 -8.66 17.80
N GLN A 724 -34.12 -9.44 18.79
CA GLN A 724 -33.50 -9.43 20.12
C GLN A 724 -33.39 -10.86 20.67
N PHE A 725 -32.23 -11.22 21.23
CA PHE A 725 -31.93 -12.51 21.81
C PHE A 725 -31.24 -12.31 23.17
N GLY A 726 -31.64 -13.10 24.17
CA GLY A 726 -31.02 -13.06 25.50
C GLY A 726 -31.57 -11.96 26.43
N ASP A 727 -30.79 -11.56 27.40
CA ASP A 727 -31.16 -10.64 28.48
C ASP A 727 -30.66 -9.22 28.19
N PRO A 728 -31.52 -8.23 27.95
CA PRO A 728 -31.12 -6.85 27.69
C PRO A 728 -30.40 -6.19 28.88
N SER A 729 -30.56 -6.74 30.09
CA SER A 729 -29.84 -6.27 31.28
C SER A 729 -28.53 -7.02 31.55
N TRP A 730 -27.98 -7.71 30.57
CA TRP A 730 -26.77 -8.54 30.66
C TRP A 730 -25.60 -7.85 31.35
N PHE A 731 -25.43 -6.56 31.14
CA PHE A 731 -24.35 -5.74 31.71
C PHE A 731 -24.51 -5.43 33.21
N ALA A 732 -25.74 -5.50 33.77
CA ALA A 732 -26.01 -5.23 35.16
C ALA A 732 -25.31 -6.23 36.12
N LYS A 733 -24.91 -7.39 35.59
CA LYS A 733 -24.15 -8.41 36.33
C LYS A 733 -22.67 -8.02 36.57
N TYR A 734 -22.19 -6.98 35.92
CA TYR A 734 -20.82 -6.46 36.05
C TYR A 734 -20.85 -5.12 36.77
N GLU A 735 -20.19 -5.03 37.91
CA GLU A 735 -20.12 -3.80 38.70
C GLU A 735 -19.28 -2.73 37.99
N ILE A 736 -19.68 -1.46 38.09
CA ILE A 736 -18.87 -0.33 37.67
C ILE A 736 -17.66 -0.26 38.58
N LYS A 737 -16.47 -0.39 38.02
CA LYS A 737 -15.22 -0.17 38.76
C LYS A 737 -15.13 1.30 39.14
N SER A 738 -15.12 1.65 40.41
CA SER A 738 -14.66 2.96 40.82
C SER A 738 -13.25 3.16 40.27
N PRO A 739 -12.92 4.32 39.70
CA PRO A 739 -11.53 4.58 39.33
C PRO A 739 -10.71 4.45 40.62
N GLU A 740 -9.96 3.36 40.77
CA GLU A 740 -8.84 3.39 41.69
C GLU A 740 -7.97 4.53 41.16
N LEU A 741 -7.90 5.58 41.96
CA LEU A 741 -6.84 6.57 41.87
C LEU A 741 -5.55 5.78 42.13
N THR A 742 -5.08 5.06 41.14
CA THR A 742 -3.70 4.61 41.10
C THR A 742 -2.93 5.93 41.16
N GLU A 743 -2.42 6.28 42.36
CA GLU A 743 -1.37 7.27 42.44
C GLU A 743 -0.35 6.84 41.38
N ILE A 744 -0.31 7.59 40.29
CA ILE A 744 0.75 7.44 39.33
C ILE A 744 2.00 7.62 40.18
N PRO A 745 2.81 6.58 40.42
CA PRO A 745 4.04 6.76 41.17
C PRO A 745 4.74 7.89 40.45
N ALA A 746 5.00 8.97 41.20
CA ALA A 746 5.70 10.12 40.67
C ALA A 746 6.86 9.57 39.83
N PRO A 747 7.00 9.91 38.55
CA PRO A 747 8.02 9.35 37.72
C PRO A 747 9.30 9.45 38.52
N ALA A 748 9.88 8.31 38.87
CA ALA A 748 11.16 8.28 39.56
C ALA A 748 12.01 9.18 38.69
N ALA A 749 12.51 10.26 39.33
CA ALA A 749 13.34 11.20 38.62
C ALA A 749 14.53 10.39 38.12
N PHE A 750 14.41 9.91 36.85
CA PHE A 750 15.51 9.37 36.13
C PHE A 750 16.45 10.53 35.84
N SER A 751 17.22 10.92 36.83
CA SER A 751 18.47 11.63 36.62
C SER A 751 19.56 10.60 36.21
N ALA A 752 19.31 9.79 35.21
CA ALA A 752 20.38 9.28 34.38
C ALA A 752 20.79 10.48 33.52
N PRO A 753 22.06 10.90 33.57
CA PRO A 753 22.54 11.78 32.53
C PRO A 753 22.27 11.01 31.24
N ILE A 754 21.44 11.59 30.38
CA ILE A 754 21.36 11.17 28.99
C ILE A 754 22.74 11.52 28.45
N HIS A 755 23.68 10.61 28.58
CA HIS A 755 24.82 10.59 27.70
C HIS A 755 24.18 10.34 26.32
N GLY A 756 23.91 11.43 25.59
CA GLY A 756 23.58 11.36 24.20
C GLY A 756 24.66 10.45 23.59
N THR A 757 24.26 9.42 22.86
CA THR A 757 25.20 8.61 22.09
C THR A 757 26.10 9.61 21.37
N PRO A 758 27.41 9.60 21.62
CA PRO A 758 28.30 10.57 21.02
C PRO A 758 28.13 10.41 19.50
N ARG A 759 27.71 11.50 18.84
CA ARG A 759 27.59 11.50 17.37
C ARG A 759 29.01 11.48 16.82
N PRO A 760 29.33 10.64 15.83
CA PRO A 760 30.61 10.68 15.18
C PRO A 760 30.81 12.04 14.50
N VAL A 761 31.93 12.69 14.77
CA VAL A 761 32.31 13.94 14.12
C VAL A 761 33.22 13.57 12.96
N SER A 762 32.92 14.09 11.77
CA SER A 762 33.79 13.89 10.61
C SER A 762 35.01 14.79 10.71
N PRO A 763 36.25 14.33 10.38
CA PRO A 763 37.42 15.16 10.29
C PRO A 763 37.24 16.38 9.36
N SER A 764 36.42 16.30 8.37
CA SER A 764 36.09 17.42 7.48
C SER A 764 35.32 18.57 8.16
N SER A 765 34.72 18.35 9.34
CA SER A 765 34.07 19.42 10.11
C SER A 765 35.06 20.34 10.83
N PHE A 766 36.35 19.99 10.89
CA PHE A 766 37.42 20.80 11.49
C PHE A 766 38.13 21.72 10.48
N LYS A 767 37.53 21.97 9.32
CA LYS A 767 38.04 22.94 8.33
C LYS A 767 37.86 24.35 8.86
N SER A 768 38.87 25.23 8.66
CA SER A 768 38.73 26.66 8.97
C SER A 768 37.70 27.31 8.06
N GLU A 769 36.70 28.00 8.65
CA GLU A 769 35.62 28.68 7.92
C GLU A 769 36.19 29.79 6.99
N ILE A 770 35.80 29.71 5.71
CA ILE A 770 35.88 30.85 4.81
C ILE A 770 34.63 31.71 5.05
N PRO A 771 34.74 33.08 5.13
CA PRO A 771 33.55 33.91 5.29
C PRO A 771 32.56 33.64 4.16
N ALA A 772 31.29 33.41 4.56
CA ALA A 772 30.17 33.06 3.66
C ALA A 772 29.90 34.23 2.68
N GLY A 773 30.54 34.21 1.53
CA GLY A 773 30.22 34.98 0.36
C GLY A 773 29.95 34.02 -0.78
N VAL A 774 28.66 33.93 -1.15
CA VAL A 774 28.16 33.30 -2.37
C VAL A 774 28.34 31.77 -2.44
N ALA A 775 27.55 31.03 -1.68
CA ALA A 775 27.19 29.64 -2.01
C ALA A 775 25.97 29.68 -2.95
N GLY A 776 26.19 29.67 -4.25
CA GLY A 776 25.17 29.49 -5.27
C GLY A 776 24.65 28.04 -5.18
N VAL A 777 23.37 27.89 -4.97
CA VAL A 777 22.63 26.62 -5.08
C VAL A 777 22.83 26.08 -6.50
N GLY A 778 23.54 24.95 -6.66
CA GLY A 778 23.59 24.24 -7.96
C GLY A 778 24.96 23.74 -8.44
N ILE A 779 26.10 24.04 -7.76
CA ILE A 779 27.44 23.64 -8.25
C ILE A 779 28.01 22.42 -7.50
N SER A 780 27.40 21.94 -6.43
CA SER A 780 28.01 20.93 -5.54
C SER A 780 28.03 19.49 -6.05
N SER A 781 27.10 19.10 -6.93
CA SER A 781 27.00 17.67 -7.32
C SER A 781 28.08 17.24 -8.33
N TYR A 782 28.43 18.08 -9.27
CA TYR A 782 29.45 17.76 -10.29
C TYR A 782 30.86 17.75 -9.72
N ALA A 783 31.23 18.77 -8.90
CA ALA A 783 32.54 18.85 -8.27
C ALA A 783 32.77 17.70 -7.26
N ALA A 784 31.72 17.34 -6.50
CA ALA A 784 31.76 16.19 -5.58
C ALA A 784 31.92 14.88 -6.34
N LYS A 785 31.17 14.67 -7.43
CA LYS A 785 31.30 13.47 -8.28
C LYS A 785 32.68 13.36 -8.91
N LEU A 786 33.22 14.47 -9.44
CA LEU A 786 34.57 14.49 -9.98
C LEU A 786 35.62 14.17 -8.91
N GLY A 787 35.46 14.70 -7.68
CA GLY A 787 36.30 14.38 -6.54
C GLY A 787 36.30 12.88 -6.23
N THR A 788 35.14 12.28 -6.13
CA THR A 788 34.99 10.83 -5.87
C THR A 788 35.68 10.00 -6.96
N GLU A 789 35.43 10.29 -8.24
CA GLU A 789 36.06 9.56 -9.36
C GLU A 789 37.61 9.64 -9.32
N VAL A 790 38.16 10.82 -8.95
CA VAL A 790 39.62 11.01 -8.80
C VAL A 790 40.17 10.21 -7.60
N HIS A 791 39.49 10.24 -6.45
CA HIS A 791 39.88 9.48 -5.26
C HIS A 791 39.87 7.96 -5.54
N GLU A 792 38.82 7.44 -6.15
CA GLU A 792 38.72 6.03 -6.54
C GLU A 792 39.85 5.62 -7.49
N ALA A 793 40.18 6.46 -8.46
CA ALA A 793 41.27 6.19 -9.38
C ALA A 793 42.65 6.14 -8.69
N LEU A 794 42.92 7.09 -7.78
CA LEU A 794 44.17 7.13 -7.03
C LEU A 794 44.27 6.00 -5.98
N ALA A 795 43.14 5.61 -5.37
CA ALA A 795 43.05 4.47 -4.47
C ALA A 795 43.39 3.14 -5.16
N GLY A 796 43.12 3.01 -6.46
CA GLY A 796 43.48 1.88 -7.28
C GLY A 796 45.00 1.66 -7.41
N ILE A 797 45.81 2.74 -7.23
CA ILE A 797 47.26 2.69 -7.41
C ILE A 797 47.97 2.27 -6.09
N GLU A 798 48.50 1.08 -6.06
CA GLU A 798 49.32 0.66 -4.92
C GLU A 798 50.68 1.32 -4.96
N TRP A 799 51.48 1.09 -5.98
CA TRP A 799 52.76 1.70 -6.26
C TRP A 799 52.96 1.88 -7.76
N LEU A 800 53.65 2.98 -8.19
CA LEU A 800 53.86 3.25 -9.62
C LEU A 800 54.68 2.18 -10.35
N GLU A 801 55.49 1.43 -9.63
CA GLU A 801 56.39 0.39 -10.18
C GLU A 801 55.66 -0.95 -10.39
N THR A 802 54.53 -1.18 -9.70
CA THR A 802 53.83 -2.48 -9.68
C THR A 802 52.43 -2.43 -10.25
N SER A 803 51.84 -1.27 -10.38
CA SER A 803 50.41 -1.14 -10.79
C SER A 803 50.30 -0.27 -12.05
N ALA A 804 49.88 -0.84 -13.16
CA ALA A 804 49.31 -0.05 -14.23
C ALA A 804 47.95 0.49 -13.80
N PRO A 805 47.66 1.78 -14.03
CA PRO A 805 46.34 2.30 -13.72
C PRO A 805 45.27 1.53 -14.52
N THR A 806 44.44 0.75 -13.85
CA THR A 806 43.32 0.05 -14.49
C THR A 806 42.21 1.08 -14.70
N PRO A 807 41.74 1.30 -15.92
CA PRO A 807 40.64 2.25 -16.16
C PRO A 807 39.34 1.63 -15.72
N HIS A 808 38.83 1.95 -14.55
CA HIS A 808 37.41 2.02 -14.36
C HIS A 808 36.91 3.20 -15.22
N ALA A 809 35.67 3.15 -15.69
CA ALA A 809 35.08 4.15 -16.60
C ALA A 809 35.06 5.55 -15.95
N LEU A 810 36.19 6.24 -15.97
CA LEU A 810 36.35 7.60 -15.50
C LEU A 810 35.77 8.57 -16.53
N THR A 811 35.22 9.68 -16.06
CA THR A 811 34.87 10.78 -16.95
C THR A 811 36.17 11.33 -17.60
N PRO A 812 36.08 11.92 -18.82
CA PRO A 812 37.23 12.45 -19.52
C PRO A 812 38.02 13.48 -18.69
N GLU A 813 37.32 14.24 -17.85
CA GLU A 813 37.94 15.25 -16.98
C GLU A 813 38.68 14.62 -15.79
N ALA A 814 38.08 13.62 -15.14
CA ALA A 814 38.75 12.86 -14.07
C ALA A 814 40.00 12.15 -14.60
N HIS A 815 39.89 11.53 -15.76
CA HIS A 815 41.04 10.86 -16.42
C HIS A 815 42.18 11.83 -16.73
N LYS A 816 41.83 13.04 -17.20
CA LYS A 816 42.82 14.09 -17.49
C LYS A 816 43.54 14.52 -16.19
N LEU A 817 42.78 14.82 -15.13
CA LEU A 817 43.35 15.28 -13.84
C LEU A 817 44.28 14.23 -13.21
N VAL A 818 43.87 12.99 -13.23
CA VAL A 818 44.70 11.88 -12.68
C VAL A 818 46.00 11.74 -13.48
N ASN A 819 45.95 11.76 -14.81
CA ASN A 819 47.16 11.63 -15.64
C ASN A 819 48.11 12.83 -15.46
N GLU A 820 47.60 14.05 -15.50
CA GLU A 820 48.39 15.27 -15.28
C GLU A 820 49.03 15.26 -13.87
N PHE A 821 48.35 14.75 -12.87
CA PHE A 821 48.88 14.60 -11.53
C PHE A 821 49.98 13.55 -11.47
N LEU A 822 49.80 12.38 -12.10
CA LEU A 822 50.80 11.28 -12.10
C LEU A 822 52.12 11.64 -12.81
N GLU A 823 52.12 12.64 -13.71
CA GLU A 823 53.31 13.17 -14.36
C GLU A 823 54.12 14.13 -13.45
N LYS A 824 53.52 14.68 -12.40
CA LYS A 824 54.18 15.61 -11.47
C LYS A 824 55.23 14.86 -10.58
N PRO A 825 56.34 15.51 -10.22
CA PRO A 825 57.36 14.94 -9.31
C PRO A 825 56.76 14.52 -7.96
N LEU A 826 55.74 15.25 -7.47
CA LEU A 826 55.03 14.98 -6.21
C LEU A 826 54.32 13.61 -6.23
N ALA A 827 53.72 13.22 -7.36
CA ALA A 827 53.09 11.92 -7.48
C ALA A 827 54.10 10.78 -7.34
N ARG A 828 55.32 10.96 -7.85
CA ARG A 828 56.39 9.97 -7.65
C ARG A 828 56.77 9.84 -6.18
N GLU A 829 56.83 10.94 -5.43
CA GLU A 829 57.09 10.92 -3.99
C GLU A 829 56.00 10.13 -3.22
N VAL A 830 54.73 10.35 -3.56
CA VAL A 830 53.56 9.76 -2.89
C VAL A 830 53.38 8.27 -3.24
N PHE A 831 53.67 7.89 -4.51
CA PHE A 831 53.37 6.56 -5.03
C PHE A 831 54.60 5.67 -5.29
N THR A 832 55.83 6.09 -4.94
CA THR A 832 57.01 5.23 -4.95
C THR A 832 57.07 4.45 -3.63
N LYS A 833 57.30 3.13 -3.71
CA LYS A 833 57.39 2.29 -2.52
C LYS A 833 58.67 2.62 -1.74
N PRO A 834 58.59 3.05 -0.46
CA PRO A 834 59.77 3.25 0.37
C PRO A 834 60.55 1.94 0.64
N GLU A 835 61.84 2.03 0.94
CA GLU A 835 62.61 0.85 1.33
C GLU A 835 62.23 0.35 2.73
N GLY A 836 62.20 -0.95 2.93
CA GLY A 836 61.90 -1.61 4.19
C GLY A 836 60.51 -2.26 4.25
N ALA A 837 60.07 -2.63 5.43
CA ALA A 837 58.76 -3.20 5.66
C ALA A 837 57.70 -2.07 5.68
N ILE A 838 56.75 -2.15 4.77
CA ILE A 838 55.72 -1.12 4.57
C ILE A 838 54.34 -1.72 4.65
N ARG A 839 53.47 -1.09 5.44
CA ARG A 839 52.00 -1.33 5.43
C ARG A 839 51.32 -0.15 4.78
N LEU A 840 50.48 -0.39 3.82
CA LEU A 840 49.75 0.64 3.08
C LEU A 840 48.28 0.57 3.37
N TRP A 841 47.65 1.71 3.76
CA TRP A 841 46.19 1.88 3.86
C TRP A 841 45.75 2.75 2.70
N ARG A 842 44.64 2.37 2.07
CA ARG A 842 44.00 3.13 0.95
C ARG A 842 42.50 3.15 1.18
N GLU A 843 41.87 4.33 1.12
CA GLU A 843 40.46 4.52 1.40
C GLU A 843 40.01 3.74 2.67
N MET A 844 40.80 3.84 3.70
CA MET A 844 40.58 3.09 4.93
C MET A 844 39.68 3.86 5.87
N ALA A 845 38.46 3.37 6.09
CA ALA A 845 37.57 3.91 7.09
C ALA A 845 38.07 3.64 8.51
N PHE A 846 37.86 4.61 9.41
CA PHE A 846 38.23 4.51 10.81
C PHE A 846 37.23 5.12 11.75
N ASP A 847 37.15 4.55 12.94
CA ASP A 847 36.40 5.07 14.08
C ASP A 847 37.31 5.15 15.30
N VAL A 848 37.40 6.31 15.90
CA VAL A 848 38.29 6.53 17.06
C VAL A 848 37.72 7.55 18.00
N VAL A 849 37.92 7.40 19.29
CA VAL A 849 37.56 8.41 20.28
C VAL A 849 38.76 9.30 20.56
N LEU A 850 38.75 10.56 20.16
CA LEU A 850 39.75 11.58 20.43
C LEU A 850 39.19 12.61 21.39
N ASP A 851 39.91 12.92 22.48
CA ASP A 851 39.53 13.95 23.47
C ASP A 851 38.04 13.84 23.94
N GLY A 852 37.55 12.58 24.09
CA GLY A 852 36.18 12.30 24.49
C GLY A 852 35.13 12.43 23.38
N GLN A 853 35.52 12.77 22.16
CA GLN A 853 34.66 12.81 20.99
C GLN A 853 34.85 11.58 20.09
N TRP A 854 33.77 11.00 19.60
CA TRP A 854 33.86 9.95 18.59
C TRP A 854 34.09 10.59 17.23
N VAL A 855 35.24 10.25 16.59
CA VAL A 855 35.63 10.71 15.26
C VAL A 855 35.56 9.56 14.29
N SER A 856 34.77 9.71 13.23
CA SER A 856 34.62 8.75 12.13
C SER A 856 35.08 9.39 10.82
N GLY A 857 35.92 8.71 10.05
CA GLY A 857 36.47 9.24 8.81
C GLY A 857 37.09 8.18 7.91
N VAL A 858 37.65 8.64 6.78
CA VAL A 858 38.34 7.79 5.82
C VAL A 858 39.72 8.40 5.56
N PHE A 859 40.78 7.61 5.63
CA PHE A 859 42.10 8.00 5.15
C PHE A 859 42.24 7.70 3.67
N ASP A 860 42.58 8.70 2.86
CA ASP A 860 42.79 8.47 1.43
C ASP A 860 43.98 7.55 1.19
N ARG A 861 45.12 7.85 1.81
CA ARG A 861 46.35 7.04 1.73
C ARG A 861 47.22 7.22 2.98
N VAL A 862 47.62 6.09 3.63
CA VAL A 862 48.56 6.10 4.73
C VAL A 862 49.69 5.10 4.44
N VAL A 863 50.93 5.59 4.50
CA VAL A 863 52.13 4.75 4.35
C VAL A 863 52.75 4.57 5.73
N VAL A 864 52.70 3.34 6.26
CA VAL A 864 53.23 3.01 7.58
C VAL A 864 54.54 2.26 7.41
N ARG A 865 55.60 2.79 7.96
CA ARG A 865 56.90 2.07 8.06
C ARG A 865 56.87 1.15 9.27
N CYS A 866 57.27 -0.08 9.07
CA CYS A 866 57.31 -1.09 10.12
C CYS A 866 58.76 -1.61 10.33
N ASP A 867 58.99 -2.24 11.49
CA ASP A 867 60.19 -2.99 11.77
C ASP A 867 60.12 -4.40 11.12
N GLN A 868 61.15 -5.22 11.39
CA GLN A 868 61.19 -6.61 10.87
C GLN A 868 60.11 -7.51 11.44
N GLU A 869 59.52 -7.16 12.57
CA GLU A 869 58.41 -7.87 13.25
C GLU A 869 57.03 -7.31 12.86
N ASN A 870 57.00 -6.38 11.88
CA ASN A 870 55.81 -5.69 11.40
C ASN A 870 55.13 -4.75 12.42
N ASN A 871 55.86 -4.27 13.44
CA ASN A 871 55.40 -3.23 14.35
C ASN A 871 55.54 -1.85 13.69
N PRO A 872 54.58 -0.94 13.81
CA PRO A 872 54.63 0.38 13.20
C PRO A 872 55.68 1.27 13.88
N LEU A 873 56.55 1.87 13.07
CA LEU A 873 57.58 2.79 13.51
C LEU A 873 57.23 4.25 13.23
N SER A 874 56.63 4.53 12.08
CA SER A 874 56.21 5.88 11.70
C SER A 874 55.15 5.79 10.61
N ALA A 875 54.36 6.84 10.43
CA ALA A 875 53.34 6.90 9.38
C ALA A 875 53.33 8.24 8.66
N VAL A 876 53.01 8.21 7.37
CA VAL A 876 52.81 9.41 6.55
C VAL A 876 51.39 9.32 5.96
N ILE A 877 50.56 10.33 6.20
CA ILE A 877 49.19 10.43 5.70
C ILE A 877 49.19 11.37 4.49
N PHE A 878 48.60 10.90 3.40
CA PHE A 878 48.37 11.74 2.21
C PHE A 878 46.85 11.88 2.01
N ASP A 879 46.40 13.13 1.91
CA ASP A 879 44.99 13.46 1.73
C ASP A 879 44.84 14.25 0.40
N PHE A 880 44.11 13.68 -0.53
CA PHE A 880 44.00 14.21 -1.89
C PHE A 880 42.88 15.24 -2.00
N LYS A 881 43.09 16.35 -2.67
CA LYS A 881 42.10 17.41 -2.86
C LYS A 881 42.07 17.89 -4.31
N THR A 882 40.87 17.98 -4.84
CA THR A 882 40.57 18.47 -6.20
C THR A 882 40.23 19.96 -6.23
N ASP A 883 40.31 20.64 -5.10
CA ASP A 883 40.02 22.06 -4.95
C ASP A 883 40.99 22.95 -5.76
N GLN A 884 40.50 24.10 -6.20
CA GLN A 884 41.36 25.12 -6.79
C GLN A 884 42.04 25.98 -5.73
N GLY A 885 43.29 26.25 -5.89
CA GLY A 885 44.09 27.14 -5.01
C GLY A 885 45.58 26.83 -5.07
N THR A 886 46.38 27.68 -4.49
CA THR A 886 47.82 27.43 -4.30
C THR A 886 48.05 26.37 -3.25
N ALA A 887 49.20 25.68 -3.28
CA ALA A 887 49.51 24.62 -2.29
C ALA A 887 49.45 25.14 -0.83
N LEU A 888 49.88 26.39 -0.58
CA LEU A 888 49.80 27.02 0.75
C LEU A 888 48.36 27.31 1.20
N GLU A 889 47.50 27.74 0.32
CA GLU A 889 46.06 27.97 0.62
C GLU A 889 45.34 26.67 0.93
N ILE A 890 45.59 25.63 0.15
CA ILE A 890 44.98 24.30 0.36
C ILE A 890 45.50 23.74 1.70
N GLN A 891 46.79 23.77 1.98
CA GLN A 891 47.33 23.30 3.23
C GLN A 891 46.77 24.05 4.46
N SER A 892 46.65 25.36 4.39
CA SER A 892 46.06 26.17 5.49
C SER A 892 44.59 25.83 5.71
N ARG A 893 43.81 25.62 4.63
CA ARG A 893 42.39 25.30 4.70
C ARG A 893 42.10 23.97 5.38
N TYR A 894 42.96 22.98 5.18
CA TYR A 894 42.78 21.62 5.70
C TYR A 894 43.61 21.28 6.93
N ALA A 895 44.34 22.27 7.51
CA ALA A 895 45.24 22.07 8.67
C ALA A 895 44.54 21.38 9.85
N GLY A 896 43.35 21.82 10.23
CA GLY A 896 42.57 21.19 11.30
C GLY A 896 42.12 19.74 11.02
N GLN A 897 41.78 19.43 9.76
CA GLN A 897 41.47 18.06 9.33
C GLN A 897 42.72 17.16 9.44
N MET A 898 43.87 17.67 9.05
CA MET A 898 45.16 16.94 9.10
C MET A 898 45.59 16.65 10.53
N GLU A 899 45.40 17.58 11.47
CA GLU A 899 45.65 17.35 12.88
C GLU A 899 44.80 16.21 13.44
N VAL A 900 43.53 16.17 13.10
CA VAL A 900 42.61 15.08 13.49
C VAL A 900 43.07 13.74 12.90
N TYR A 901 43.49 13.73 11.65
CA TYR A 901 44.00 12.52 11.00
C TYR A 901 45.30 12.04 11.66
N GLN A 902 46.20 12.94 12.01
CA GLN A 902 47.44 12.56 12.72
C GLN A 902 47.14 11.91 14.07
N LYS A 903 46.28 12.51 14.89
CA LYS A 903 45.84 11.96 16.18
C LYS A 903 45.15 10.60 16.02
N ALA A 904 44.29 10.48 15.00
CA ALA A 904 43.57 9.23 14.73
C ALA A 904 44.56 8.12 14.33
N ALA A 905 45.46 8.38 13.40
CA ALA A 905 46.43 7.39 12.94
C ALA A 905 47.42 7.02 14.06
N ALA A 906 47.90 7.97 14.84
CA ALA A 906 48.78 7.72 16.01
C ALA A 906 48.14 6.76 17.00
N LYS A 907 46.86 7.01 17.33
CA LYS A 907 46.09 6.15 18.23
C LYS A 907 45.83 4.75 17.66
N LEU A 908 45.46 4.66 16.40
CA LEU A 908 45.19 3.38 15.72
C LEU A 908 46.46 2.53 15.57
N LEU A 909 47.59 3.17 15.33
CA LEU A 909 48.88 2.50 15.20
C LEU A 909 49.56 2.29 16.56
N SER A 910 49.06 2.90 17.63
CA SER A 910 49.65 2.87 18.96
C SER A 910 51.11 3.43 18.97
N ILE A 911 51.36 4.51 18.19
CA ILE A 911 52.66 5.20 18.13
C ILE A 911 52.51 6.67 18.56
N PRO A 912 53.61 7.32 19.02
CA PRO A 912 53.57 8.75 19.34
C PRO A 912 53.12 9.62 18.16
N GLU A 913 52.33 10.66 18.42
CA GLU A 913 51.85 11.60 17.41
C GLU A 913 52.98 12.26 16.59
N GLU A 914 54.08 12.50 17.20
CA GLU A 914 55.31 13.09 16.58
C GLU A 914 55.89 12.21 15.45
N LEU A 915 55.57 10.91 15.44
CA LEU A 915 55.99 9.95 14.42
C LEU A 915 54.98 9.79 13.28
N VAL A 916 53.86 10.53 13.35
CA VAL A 916 52.87 10.59 12.28
C VAL A 916 52.94 11.97 11.61
N THR A 917 53.20 11.98 10.33
CA THR A 917 53.17 13.20 9.52
C THR A 917 52.00 13.15 8.53
N SER A 918 51.52 14.32 8.15
CA SER A 918 50.41 14.42 7.18
C SER A 918 50.69 15.47 6.13
N GLN A 919 50.22 15.24 4.91
CA GLN A 919 50.40 16.15 3.79
C GLN A 919 49.10 16.19 2.95
N VAL A 920 48.63 17.39 2.68
CA VAL A 920 47.51 17.61 1.74
C VAL A 920 48.08 17.72 0.31
N ILE A 921 47.54 16.96 -0.61
CA ILE A 921 47.99 16.87 -1.99
C ILE A 921 46.95 17.50 -2.91
N GLY A 922 47.25 18.64 -3.50
CA GLY A 922 46.45 19.23 -4.54
C GLY A 922 46.61 18.52 -5.88
N ILE A 923 45.51 18.00 -6.41
CA ILE A 923 45.53 17.26 -7.69
C ILE A 923 45.56 18.20 -8.90
N ARG A 924 44.88 19.38 -8.81
CA ARG A 924 44.77 20.39 -9.90
C ARG A 924 46.05 21.21 -10.03
#